data_31d36e373aedd6417baaf27255bba9f5
#
_entry.id   31d36e373aedd6417baaf27255bba9f5
#
_cell.length_a   1.000
_cell.length_b   1.000
_cell.length_c   1.000
_cell.angle_alpha   90.00
_cell.angle_beta   90.00
_cell.angle_gamma   90.00
#
_symmetry.space_group_name_H-M   'P 1'
#
loop_
_entity.id
_entity.type
_entity.pdbx_description
1 polymer ?
#
loop_
_entity_poly.entity_id
_entity_poly.type
_entity_poly.pdbx_seq_one_letter_code
_entity_poly.pdbx_strand_id
1 'polypeptide(L)'
;AAESGLSYLPIYLGPIIIAPSWILILKKIIRISRINKIASIADFISLRYGNSRFLGAIVTLVCLTGILPYIALQLKAISETFHIVTKTKINSYIFDDTTTYVAIALALFASYYGTRYADASEKRKGIVTAVAIESMLKLLFFVFIGIYITFFVFNGFDDIYQKASLLEHFKEKNTIGGLPQAINWFLLCVLSMFAIFLLPRQFQVSVVENNRENHINTAVWLFPLYLLIFNIFVYPIAWGGNIIFDGQSVNSDTYSLLIPQLFDQKTLTVMVFLGGFSAAISMIVVSSIGLATMVTNNILIPYNLLGKLNEAEIISNRTILYTRKLSIFSIIILAYFIYRFFGLDYSLVSIGMIAFVIIAQLAPAFFGALFWRRGSRLGAIYSILVGFLVCIYTLLIPYASGLTNESAFLSEGLFGFHLLKPFQLFGLDYLQPVPHALFWSLLFNTFTYFSVSVSFKGNYRERNYAEMFVDINKYITNHENAFIWKGTAYRNDIEKVLIRFLGQNRTTRAMNIFNAKYNVDVNQELADARLIKFSENLLTGHIGTASARILISSVVKEERISLPEVLKILEESKENIIINKKLTETSNELKEITAKLQDANISLIQKDKQKDEFLDTVTHELRTPITAIRAASEILHDDDEIPDELKKQFLQNIMSESDRLNRLIDKILDLEKFETGKQTLYPKLNNLVETIEKAIEPLQQLIKNKNILIHFETLDAVEAYYDEDRIFQVITNLISNAIKFCPDQDGLITIQISNTEEEVTTLIWDNGKGINKNDYESIFDKFFQSIDQNIKKPVGSGLGLAICKQIMEHHKGKIYVKPTENGACLAFTLPTNNLN
;
A
#
# COMPACT_ATOMS: atom_id res chain seq x y z
N ALA A 1 1.43 32.62 3.68
CA ALA A 1 2.19 33.01 2.48
C ALA A 1 2.27 34.52 2.33
N ALA A 2 1.16 35.25 2.53
CA ALA A 2 1.14 36.73 2.37
C ALA A 2 2.11 37.46 3.30
N GLU A 3 2.17 37.07 4.58
CA GLU A 3 3.05 37.70 5.61
C GLU A 3 4.40 36.99 5.69
N SER A 4 4.42 35.66 5.67
CA SER A 4 5.59 34.83 5.97
C SER A 4 6.36 34.34 4.73
N GLY A 5 5.89 34.67 3.52
CA GLY A 5 6.54 34.28 2.28
C GLY A 5 6.76 32.78 2.20
N LEU A 6 7.99 32.34 1.87
CA LEU A 6 8.35 30.90 1.76
C LEU A 6 8.27 30.14 3.08
N SER A 7 8.23 30.83 4.23
CA SER A 7 8.20 30.16 5.55
C SER A 7 6.89 29.43 5.85
N TYR A 8 5.84 29.57 5.02
CA TYR A 8 4.62 28.75 5.17
C TYR A 8 4.75 27.33 4.61
N LEU A 9 5.63 27.11 3.61
CA LEU A 9 5.77 25.82 2.91
C LEU A 9 6.11 24.64 3.82
N PRO A 10 6.96 24.75 4.86
CA PRO A 10 7.29 23.66 5.78
C PRO A 10 6.08 22.95 6.36
N ILE A 11 4.98 23.66 6.61
CA ILE A 11 3.74 23.10 7.16
C ILE A 11 3.16 22.03 6.23
N TYR A 12 3.32 22.18 4.92
CA TYR A 12 2.83 21.25 3.90
C TYR A 12 3.89 20.25 3.45
N LEU A 13 5.16 20.68 3.37
CA LEU A 13 6.28 19.81 2.96
C LEU A 13 6.58 18.73 3.99
N GLY A 14 6.52 19.02 5.28
CA GLY A 14 6.73 18.02 6.32
C GLY A 14 5.82 16.79 6.15
N PRO A 15 4.50 16.99 6.08
CA PRO A 15 3.54 15.91 5.78
C PRO A 15 3.81 15.13 4.48
N ILE A 16 4.21 15.81 3.42
CA ILE A 16 4.53 15.19 2.13
C ILE A 16 5.78 14.31 2.26
N ILE A 17 6.84 14.81 2.88
CA ILE A 17 8.11 14.10 3.05
C ILE A 17 7.93 12.85 3.92
N ILE A 18 7.13 12.93 5.00
CA ILE A 18 6.94 11.82 5.92
C ILE A 18 5.93 10.77 5.41
N ALA A 19 5.10 11.08 4.41
CA ALA A 19 4.05 10.20 3.91
C ALA A 19 4.53 8.79 3.51
N PRO A 20 5.68 8.58 2.83
CA PRO A 20 6.18 7.23 2.53
C PRO A 20 6.39 6.36 3.78
N SER A 21 6.76 6.97 4.91
CA SER A 21 6.96 6.24 6.17
C SER A 21 5.65 5.70 6.79
N TRP A 22 4.48 6.17 6.32
CA TRP A 22 3.17 5.69 6.82
C TRP A 22 2.96 4.20 6.60
N ILE A 23 3.54 3.63 5.55
CA ILE A 23 3.47 2.18 5.29
C ILE A 23 4.07 1.40 6.45
N LEU A 24 5.14 1.90 7.06
CA LEU A 24 5.81 1.24 8.17
C LEU A 24 5.23 1.67 9.53
N ILE A 25 5.15 2.98 9.77
CA ILE A 25 4.81 3.55 11.08
C ILE A 25 3.29 3.47 11.33
N LEU A 26 2.48 4.00 10.43
CA LEU A 26 1.03 4.12 10.65
C LEU A 26 0.33 2.75 10.59
N LYS A 27 0.74 1.84 9.69
CA LYS A 27 0.23 0.46 9.71
C LYS A 27 0.53 -0.26 11.02
N LYS A 28 1.73 -0.06 11.56
CA LYS A 28 2.12 -0.64 12.85
C LYS A 28 1.25 -0.09 13.99
N ILE A 29 1.04 1.23 14.03
CA ILE A 29 0.19 1.89 15.02
C ILE A 29 -1.26 1.36 14.93
N ILE A 30 -1.83 1.28 13.73
CA ILE A 30 -3.19 0.76 13.49
C ILE A 30 -3.31 -0.68 13.98
N ARG A 31 -2.33 -1.52 13.70
CA ARG A 31 -2.33 -2.94 14.12
C ARG A 31 -2.30 -3.08 15.63
N ILE A 32 -1.40 -2.34 16.30
CA ILE A 32 -1.33 -2.29 17.76
C ILE A 32 -2.65 -1.79 18.36
N SER A 33 -3.20 -0.71 17.79
CA SER A 33 -4.43 -0.08 18.31
C SER A 33 -5.66 -0.98 18.16
N ARG A 34 -5.76 -1.73 17.06
CA ARG A 34 -6.86 -2.68 16.85
C ARG A 34 -6.84 -3.86 17.82
N ILE A 35 -5.65 -4.45 18.02
CA ILE A 35 -5.51 -5.60 18.92
C ILE A 35 -5.87 -5.23 20.35
N ASN A 36 -5.50 -4.01 20.78
CA ASN A 36 -5.70 -3.55 22.15
C ASN A 36 -6.91 -2.62 22.31
N LYS A 37 -7.77 -2.43 21.29
CA LYS A 37 -8.93 -1.53 21.28
C LYS A 37 -8.63 -0.11 21.78
N ILE A 38 -7.48 0.42 21.38
CA ILE A 38 -7.04 1.76 21.76
C ILE A 38 -7.95 2.81 21.14
N ALA A 39 -8.45 3.75 21.95
CA ALA A 39 -9.40 4.77 21.55
C ALA A 39 -8.77 6.17 21.45
N SER A 40 -7.54 6.37 21.93
CA SER A 40 -6.86 7.67 21.90
C SER A 40 -5.34 7.55 21.93
N ILE A 41 -4.64 8.64 21.58
CA ILE A 41 -3.18 8.71 21.69
C ILE A 41 -2.70 8.58 23.15
N ALA A 42 -3.45 9.07 24.11
CA ALA A 42 -3.13 8.92 25.52
C ALA A 42 -3.22 7.45 25.98
N ASP A 43 -4.22 6.71 25.50
CA ASP A 43 -4.31 5.27 25.73
C ASP A 43 -3.15 4.53 25.08
N PHE A 44 -2.73 4.94 23.88
CA PHE A 44 -1.61 4.34 23.15
C PHE A 44 -0.29 4.48 23.91
N ILE A 45 0.04 5.69 24.33
CA ILE A 45 1.27 5.96 25.11
C ILE A 45 1.19 5.29 26.50
N SER A 46 0.08 5.45 27.21
CA SER A 46 -0.12 4.86 28.52
C SER A 46 0.04 3.33 28.51
N LEU A 47 -0.55 2.65 27.55
CA LEU A 47 -0.48 1.20 27.40
C LEU A 47 0.96 0.71 27.22
N ARG A 48 1.73 1.35 26.34
CA ARG A 48 3.13 0.98 26.08
C ARG A 48 3.98 0.98 27.36
N TYR A 49 3.75 1.95 28.22
CA TYR A 49 4.50 2.13 29.48
C TYR A 49 3.80 1.51 30.70
N GLY A 50 3.24 0.31 30.51
CA GLY A 50 2.69 -0.50 31.58
C GLY A 50 1.28 -0.10 32.02
N ASN A 51 0.53 0.58 31.17
CA ASN A 51 -0.84 1.03 31.43
C ASN A 51 -0.94 2.01 32.62
N SER A 52 -0.09 3.03 32.61
CA SER A 52 0.06 4.01 33.67
C SER A 52 -1.03 5.08 33.65
N ARG A 53 -1.88 5.15 34.69
CA ARG A 53 -2.90 6.20 34.83
C ARG A 53 -2.29 7.60 34.79
N PHE A 54 -1.19 7.78 35.56
CA PHE A 54 -0.53 9.08 35.69
C PHE A 54 0.03 9.56 34.35
N LEU A 55 0.65 8.67 33.57
CA LEU A 55 1.13 9.02 32.23
C LEU A 55 -0.02 9.36 31.29
N GLY A 56 -1.12 8.59 31.32
CA GLY A 56 -2.34 8.87 30.52
C GLY A 56 -2.93 10.23 30.84
N ALA A 57 -2.97 10.60 32.13
CA ALA A 57 -3.42 11.92 32.56
C ALA A 57 -2.50 13.06 32.10
N ILE A 58 -1.18 12.91 32.23
CA ILE A 58 -0.20 13.90 31.74
C ILE A 58 -0.34 14.12 30.22
N VAL A 59 -0.38 13.03 29.45
CA VAL A 59 -0.56 13.12 27.99
C VAL A 59 -1.87 13.82 27.65
N THR A 60 -2.95 13.52 28.39
CA THR A 60 -4.25 14.17 28.19
C THR A 60 -4.20 15.67 28.51
N LEU A 61 -3.52 16.06 29.57
CA LEU A 61 -3.33 17.47 29.94
C LEU A 61 -2.52 18.23 28.90
N VAL A 62 -1.42 17.66 28.42
CA VAL A 62 -0.60 18.24 27.33
C VAL A 62 -1.43 18.41 26.06
N CYS A 63 -2.22 17.39 25.68
CA CYS A 63 -3.10 17.48 24.52
C CYS A 63 -4.21 18.52 24.71
N LEU A 64 -4.78 18.62 25.91
CA LEU A 64 -5.79 19.62 26.21
C LEU A 64 -5.22 21.04 26.09
N THR A 65 -4.05 21.29 26.67
CA THR A 65 -3.36 22.60 26.60
C THR A 65 -3.02 22.98 25.16
N GLY A 66 -2.60 22.03 24.30
CA GLY A 66 -2.30 22.31 22.91
C GLY A 66 -3.53 22.48 22.02
N ILE A 67 -4.58 21.67 22.21
CA ILE A 67 -5.74 21.64 21.29
C ILE A 67 -6.79 22.68 21.63
N LEU A 68 -6.93 23.12 22.87
CA LEU A 68 -7.88 24.17 23.24
C LEU A 68 -7.64 25.49 22.47
N PRO A 69 -6.40 26.04 22.39
CA PRO A 69 -6.11 27.19 21.54
C PRO A 69 -6.39 26.91 20.06
N TYR A 70 -6.16 25.68 19.60
CA TYR A 70 -6.43 25.29 18.23
C TYR A 70 -7.94 25.28 17.89
N ILE A 71 -8.81 24.89 18.83
CA ILE A 71 -10.27 25.00 18.68
C ILE A 71 -10.69 26.47 18.72
N ALA A 72 -10.10 27.29 19.63
CA ALA A 72 -10.32 28.72 19.71
C ALA A 72 -9.99 29.44 18.39
N LEU A 73 -8.89 29.06 17.74
CA LEU A 73 -8.51 29.49 16.40
C LEU A 73 -9.62 29.24 15.36
N GLN A 74 -10.24 28.08 15.37
CA GLN A 74 -11.33 27.77 14.42
C GLN A 74 -12.59 28.63 14.69
N LEU A 75 -12.89 28.88 15.96
CA LEU A 75 -13.99 29.79 16.35
C LEU A 75 -13.70 31.22 15.91
N LYS A 76 -12.45 31.68 16.03
CA LYS A 76 -11.98 32.98 15.52
C LYS A 76 -12.20 33.07 14.00
N ALA A 77 -11.74 32.07 13.26
CA ALA A 77 -11.90 32.02 11.81
C ALA A 77 -13.37 32.08 11.37
N ILE A 78 -14.26 31.34 12.06
CA ILE A 78 -15.71 31.40 11.81
C ILE A 78 -16.26 32.79 12.07
N SER A 79 -15.88 33.41 13.20
CA SER A 79 -16.33 34.76 13.57
C SER A 79 -15.93 35.80 12.53
N GLU A 80 -14.65 35.90 12.23
CA GLU A 80 -14.12 36.89 11.27
C GLU A 80 -14.75 36.70 9.89
N THR A 81 -14.81 35.47 9.38
CA THR A 81 -15.38 35.21 8.06
C THR A 81 -16.87 35.50 7.99
N PHE A 82 -17.63 35.23 9.06
CA PHE A 82 -19.05 35.57 9.14
C PHE A 82 -19.29 37.10 9.15
N HIS A 83 -18.51 37.84 9.93
CA HIS A 83 -18.61 39.30 9.98
C HIS A 83 -18.27 39.98 8.63
N ILE A 84 -17.29 39.43 7.91
CA ILE A 84 -16.95 39.90 6.55
C ILE A 84 -18.12 39.72 5.59
N VAL A 85 -18.73 38.50 5.56
CA VAL A 85 -19.82 38.18 4.63
C VAL A 85 -21.10 38.98 4.96
N THR A 86 -21.41 39.13 6.24
CA THR A 86 -22.62 39.85 6.69
C THR A 86 -22.44 41.37 6.83
N LYS A 87 -21.17 41.86 6.67
CA LYS A 87 -20.80 43.30 6.84
C LYS A 87 -21.20 43.84 8.25
N THR A 88 -21.19 42.98 9.26
CA THR A 88 -21.49 43.35 10.65
C THR A 88 -20.21 43.64 11.42
N LYS A 89 -20.26 44.47 12.47
CA LYS A 89 -19.09 44.72 13.34
C LYS A 89 -19.05 43.69 14.49
N ILE A 90 -17.84 43.33 14.91
CA ILE A 90 -17.64 42.50 16.12
C ILE A 90 -18.03 43.36 17.35
N ASN A 91 -19.01 42.89 18.10
CA ASN A 91 -19.48 43.58 19.31
C ASN A 91 -18.69 43.12 20.55
N SER A 92 -18.45 44.06 21.48
CA SER A 92 -17.74 43.77 22.74
C SER A 92 -18.54 42.93 23.73
N TYR A 93 -19.88 42.96 23.63
CA TYR A 93 -20.76 42.23 24.57
C TYR A 93 -20.93 40.77 24.15
N ILE A 94 -20.83 39.83 25.10
CA ILE A 94 -20.84 38.38 24.89
C ILE A 94 -22.13 37.93 24.18
N PHE A 95 -23.28 38.48 24.55
CA PHE A 95 -24.58 38.07 23.98
C PHE A 95 -24.95 38.74 22.67
N ASP A 96 -24.21 39.79 22.27
CA ASP A 96 -24.41 40.48 20.99
C ASP A 96 -23.47 39.94 19.90
N ASP A 97 -22.53 39.05 20.29
CA ASP A 97 -21.58 38.43 19.38
C ASP A 97 -22.18 37.13 18.78
N THR A 98 -22.34 37.09 17.46
CA THR A 98 -22.80 35.92 16.71
C THR A 98 -21.95 34.68 16.99
N THR A 99 -20.67 34.85 17.30
CA THR A 99 -19.75 33.75 17.63
C THR A 99 -20.21 32.97 18.87
N THR A 100 -20.80 33.65 19.85
CA THR A 100 -21.37 33.01 21.06
C THR A 100 -22.43 31.97 20.69
N TYR A 101 -23.36 32.36 19.82
CA TYR A 101 -24.43 31.47 19.37
C TYR A 101 -23.91 30.33 18.52
N VAL A 102 -22.94 30.60 17.65
CA VAL A 102 -22.26 29.57 16.84
C VAL A 102 -21.52 28.59 17.76
N ALA A 103 -20.78 29.05 18.75
CA ALA A 103 -20.05 28.18 19.69
C ALA A 103 -21.03 27.29 20.52
N ILE A 104 -22.15 27.86 21.01
CA ILE A 104 -23.16 27.09 21.73
C ILE A 104 -23.83 26.06 20.80
N ALA A 105 -24.22 26.47 19.58
CA ALA A 105 -24.82 25.57 18.61
C ALA A 105 -23.88 24.42 18.25
N LEU A 106 -22.58 24.70 18.01
CA LEU A 106 -21.56 23.70 17.74
C LEU A 106 -21.32 22.79 18.94
N ALA A 107 -21.30 23.33 20.16
CA ALA A 107 -21.13 22.55 21.38
C ALA A 107 -22.30 21.55 21.58
N LEU A 108 -23.53 22.00 21.33
CA LEU A 108 -24.72 21.14 21.36
C LEU A 108 -24.70 20.10 20.24
N PHE A 109 -24.42 20.52 19.03
CA PHE A 109 -24.31 19.63 17.86
C PHE A 109 -23.24 18.55 18.06
N ALA A 110 -22.03 18.93 18.42
CA ALA A 110 -20.93 18.01 18.65
C ALA A 110 -21.21 17.06 19.83
N SER A 111 -21.84 17.58 20.90
CA SER A 111 -22.21 16.78 22.06
C SER A 111 -23.30 15.75 21.71
N TYR A 112 -24.28 16.12 20.89
CA TYR A 112 -25.40 15.23 20.54
C TYR A 112 -24.97 14.17 19.50
N TYR A 113 -24.30 14.57 18.42
CA TYR A 113 -23.93 13.69 17.32
C TYR A 113 -22.57 13.01 17.51
N GLY A 114 -21.67 13.60 18.27
CA GLY A 114 -20.29 13.11 18.49
C GLY A 114 -20.20 11.87 19.39
N THR A 115 -21.22 11.61 20.21
CA THR A 115 -21.21 10.50 21.19
C THR A 115 -22.47 9.66 21.10
N ARG A 116 -22.51 8.78 20.09
CA ARG A 116 -23.64 7.87 19.89
C ARG A 116 -23.47 6.54 20.62
N TYR A 117 -22.24 6.11 20.80
CA TYR A 117 -21.87 4.82 21.40
C TYR A 117 -20.95 5.00 22.58
N ALA A 118 -21.14 4.18 23.63
CA ALA A 118 -20.27 4.17 24.80
C ALA A 118 -18.87 3.63 24.47
N ASP A 119 -18.77 2.71 23.52
CA ASP A 119 -17.51 2.20 23.00
C ASP A 119 -16.82 3.25 22.12
N ALA A 120 -15.72 3.82 22.61
CA ALA A 120 -14.96 4.84 21.90
C ALA A 120 -14.12 4.25 20.75
N SER A 121 -13.90 2.95 20.70
CA SER A 121 -13.22 2.23 19.62
C SER A 121 -14.19 1.81 18.49
N GLU A 122 -15.51 2.00 18.68
CA GLU A 122 -16.51 1.72 17.65
C GLU A 122 -16.45 2.79 16.55
N LYS A 123 -16.41 2.33 15.31
CA LYS A 123 -16.13 3.18 14.13
C LYS A 123 -17.36 3.96 13.70
N ARG A 124 -17.16 5.25 13.46
CA ARG A 124 -18.21 6.22 13.12
C ARG A 124 -18.16 6.55 11.64
N LYS A 125 -18.67 5.65 10.80
CA LYS A 125 -18.66 5.82 9.33
C LYS A 125 -19.22 7.17 8.87
N GLY A 126 -20.27 7.68 9.51
CA GLY A 126 -20.90 8.97 9.18
C GLY A 126 -19.93 10.16 9.36
N ILE A 127 -19.13 10.18 10.43
CA ILE A 127 -18.14 11.25 10.66
C ILE A 127 -17.05 11.20 9.59
N VAL A 128 -16.53 10.00 9.28
CA VAL A 128 -15.50 9.85 8.26
C VAL A 128 -16.00 10.29 6.88
N THR A 129 -17.23 9.92 6.52
CA THR A 129 -17.86 10.35 5.26
C THR A 129 -18.05 11.86 5.21
N ALA A 130 -18.52 12.47 6.31
CA ALA A 130 -18.70 13.93 6.39
C ALA A 130 -17.37 14.66 6.23
N VAL A 131 -16.30 14.22 6.91
CA VAL A 131 -14.95 14.79 6.76
C VAL A 131 -14.41 14.63 5.35
N ALA A 132 -14.68 13.50 4.68
CA ALA A 132 -14.24 13.28 3.30
C ALA A 132 -14.94 14.23 2.31
N ILE A 133 -16.28 14.37 2.42
CA ILE A 133 -17.07 15.29 1.59
C ILE A 133 -16.62 16.74 1.81
N GLU A 134 -16.47 17.13 3.07
CA GLU A 134 -15.97 18.47 3.45
C GLU A 134 -14.59 18.75 2.81
N SER A 135 -13.65 17.81 2.89
CA SER A 135 -12.31 17.98 2.33
C SER A 135 -12.34 18.14 0.81
N MET A 136 -13.24 17.45 0.12
CA MET A 136 -13.44 17.61 -1.33
C MET A 136 -14.04 18.97 -1.68
N LEU A 137 -15.09 19.39 -0.96
CA LEU A 137 -15.75 20.68 -1.19
C LEU A 137 -14.80 21.86 -0.92
N LYS A 138 -14.04 21.78 0.17
CA LYS A 138 -13.02 22.78 0.52
C LYS A 138 -11.96 22.94 -0.58
N LEU A 139 -11.44 21.82 -1.08
CA LEU A 139 -10.46 21.86 -2.17
C LEU A 139 -11.06 22.48 -3.43
N LEU A 140 -12.28 22.06 -3.80
CA LEU A 140 -12.97 22.55 -4.99
C LEU A 140 -13.20 24.06 -4.92
N PHE A 141 -13.72 24.57 -3.81
CA PHE A 141 -13.99 25.99 -3.65
C PHE A 141 -12.69 26.81 -3.57
N PHE A 142 -11.64 26.26 -2.96
CA PHE A 142 -10.32 26.90 -2.93
C PHE A 142 -9.67 26.97 -4.32
N VAL A 143 -9.80 25.95 -5.12
CA VAL A 143 -9.34 25.93 -6.50
C VAL A 143 -10.13 26.92 -7.35
N PHE A 144 -11.45 27.01 -7.18
CA PHE A 144 -12.28 27.98 -7.92
C PHE A 144 -11.86 29.45 -7.63
N ILE A 145 -11.65 29.79 -6.36
CA ILE A 145 -11.17 31.15 -6.02
C ILE A 145 -9.75 31.38 -6.55
N GLY A 146 -8.89 30.37 -6.49
CA GLY A 146 -7.54 30.44 -7.03
C GLY A 146 -7.52 30.69 -8.54
N ILE A 147 -8.34 29.96 -9.30
CA ILE A 147 -8.53 30.16 -10.75
C ILE A 147 -9.10 31.54 -11.02
N TYR A 148 -10.12 31.96 -10.28
CA TYR A 148 -10.72 33.28 -10.44
C TYR A 148 -9.70 34.41 -10.26
N ILE A 149 -8.95 34.39 -9.17
CA ILE A 149 -7.91 35.42 -8.91
C ILE A 149 -6.82 35.37 -9.99
N THR A 150 -6.33 34.18 -10.34
CA THR A 150 -5.19 34.04 -11.25
C THR A 150 -5.49 34.48 -12.67
N PHE A 151 -6.69 34.14 -13.19
CA PHE A 151 -7.00 34.29 -14.62
C PHE A 151 -8.11 35.31 -14.94
N PHE A 152 -8.89 35.76 -13.93
CA PHE A 152 -9.96 36.76 -14.17
C PHE A 152 -9.65 38.11 -13.50
N VAL A 153 -8.95 38.10 -12.34
CA VAL A 153 -8.49 39.33 -11.68
C VAL A 153 -7.13 39.75 -12.24
N PHE A 154 -6.29 38.78 -12.48
CA PHE A 154 -4.98 38.95 -13.12
C PHE A 154 -4.90 38.15 -14.42
N ASN A 155 -3.84 38.37 -15.21
CA ASN A 155 -3.64 37.71 -16.50
C ASN A 155 -2.72 36.45 -16.40
N GLY A 156 -2.79 35.72 -15.30
CA GLY A 156 -2.03 34.49 -15.08
C GLY A 156 -0.95 34.65 -14.01
N PHE A 157 -0.20 33.57 -13.80
CA PHE A 157 0.84 33.49 -12.77
C PHE A 157 1.96 34.50 -12.97
N ASP A 158 2.38 34.72 -14.22
CA ASP A 158 3.47 35.64 -14.56
C ASP A 158 3.11 37.10 -14.28
N ASP A 159 1.89 37.54 -14.58
CA ASP A 159 1.40 38.89 -14.28
C ASP A 159 1.39 39.15 -12.78
N ILE A 160 0.89 38.16 -11.99
CA ILE A 160 0.92 38.25 -10.53
C ILE A 160 2.34 38.36 -10.01
N TYR A 161 3.26 37.51 -10.50
CA TYR A 161 4.65 37.51 -10.05
C TYR A 161 5.35 38.82 -10.37
N GLN A 162 5.20 39.33 -11.58
CA GLN A 162 5.80 40.63 -11.98
C GLN A 162 5.31 41.77 -11.11
N LYS A 163 3.99 41.87 -10.87
CA LYS A 163 3.40 42.91 -10.01
C LYS A 163 3.80 42.73 -8.54
N ALA A 164 3.80 41.51 -8.03
CA ALA A 164 4.21 41.25 -6.65
C ALA A 164 5.69 41.53 -6.42
N SER A 165 6.55 41.32 -7.44
CA SER A 165 8.01 41.60 -7.33
C SER A 165 8.36 43.06 -7.15
N LEU A 166 7.41 43.96 -7.45
CA LEU A 166 7.54 45.40 -7.25
C LEU A 166 7.22 45.85 -5.81
N LEU A 167 6.58 44.99 -5.01
CA LEU A 167 6.21 45.29 -3.63
C LEU A 167 7.47 45.32 -2.73
N GLU A 168 7.44 46.24 -1.76
CA GLU A 168 8.47 46.38 -0.75
C GLU A 168 8.61 45.05 0.04
N HIS A 169 9.85 44.64 0.33
CA HIS A 169 10.17 43.39 1.01
C HIS A 169 9.77 42.04 0.30
N PHE A 170 9.30 42.07 -0.95
CA PHE A 170 8.93 40.83 -1.66
C PHE A 170 10.11 39.85 -1.77
N LYS A 171 11.29 40.34 -2.18
CA LYS A 171 12.49 39.52 -2.35
C LYS A 171 12.96 38.91 -1.03
N GLU A 172 12.93 39.70 0.05
CA GLU A 172 13.36 39.31 1.38
C GLU A 172 12.49 38.15 1.94
N LYS A 173 11.15 38.25 1.77
CA LYS A 173 10.19 37.21 2.21
C LYS A 173 10.20 35.95 1.35
N ASN A 174 10.54 36.06 0.07
CA ASN A 174 10.46 34.94 -0.89
C ASN A 174 11.85 34.39 -1.29
N THR A 175 12.90 34.66 -0.50
CA THR A 175 14.22 34.03 -0.64
C THR A 175 14.62 33.35 0.66
N ILE A 176 15.25 32.16 0.55
CA ILE A 176 15.86 31.51 1.71
C ILE A 176 17.28 32.10 1.83
N GLY A 177 17.46 33.09 2.72
CA GLY A 177 18.71 33.79 2.94
C GLY A 177 19.59 33.14 4.00
N GLY A 178 20.48 32.24 3.59
CA GLY A 178 21.54 31.72 4.45
C GLY A 178 21.15 30.58 5.40
N LEU A 179 22.14 30.13 6.18
CA LEU A 179 22.02 28.96 7.07
C LEU A 179 20.98 29.15 8.20
N PRO A 180 20.84 30.33 8.86
CA PRO A 180 19.85 30.51 9.92
C PRO A 180 18.41 30.29 9.46
N GLN A 181 18.04 30.82 8.31
CA GLN A 181 16.69 30.64 7.75
C GLN A 181 16.44 29.19 7.33
N ALA A 182 17.44 28.50 6.75
CA ALA A 182 17.35 27.10 6.42
C ALA A 182 17.11 26.22 7.66
N ILE A 183 17.77 26.52 8.80
CA ILE A 183 17.54 25.82 10.07
C ILE A 183 16.13 26.07 10.60
N ASN A 184 15.65 27.31 10.59
CA ASN A 184 14.27 27.62 10.96
C ASN A 184 13.27 26.83 10.11
N TRP A 185 13.49 26.80 8.80
CA TRP A 185 12.67 26.10 7.84
C TRP A 185 12.65 24.58 8.08
N PHE A 186 13.84 24.00 8.34
CA PHE A 186 13.98 22.59 8.70
C PHE A 186 13.22 22.23 9.98
N LEU A 187 13.35 23.04 11.04
CA LEU A 187 12.66 22.81 12.31
C LEU A 187 11.13 22.88 12.15
N LEU A 188 10.62 23.78 11.31
CA LEU A 188 9.21 23.85 10.98
C LEU A 188 8.72 22.62 10.19
N CYS A 189 9.54 22.07 9.28
CA CYS A 189 9.25 20.80 8.62
C CYS A 189 9.17 19.65 9.63
N VAL A 190 10.12 19.55 10.55
CA VAL A 190 10.10 18.52 11.61
C VAL A 190 8.86 18.67 12.49
N LEU A 191 8.49 19.89 12.84
CA LEU A 191 7.28 20.16 13.62
C LEU A 191 6.02 19.63 12.91
N SER A 192 5.88 19.93 11.63
CA SER A 192 4.72 19.49 10.84
C SER A 192 4.71 17.99 10.58
N MET A 193 5.87 17.33 10.47
CA MET A 193 5.98 15.88 10.43
C MET A 193 5.44 15.24 11.72
N PHE A 194 5.77 15.78 12.89
CA PHE A 194 5.26 15.27 14.16
C PHE A 194 3.77 15.49 14.33
N ALA A 195 3.25 16.63 13.88
CA ALA A 195 1.83 16.96 14.00
C ALA A 195 0.91 15.90 13.37
N ILE A 196 1.32 15.28 12.28
CA ILE A 196 0.54 14.23 11.58
C ILE A 196 0.30 12.99 12.43
N PHE A 197 1.26 12.59 13.26
CA PHE A 197 1.14 11.40 14.11
C PHE A 197 0.59 11.71 15.50
N LEU A 198 0.87 12.90 16.02
CA LEU A 198 0.68 13.22 17.42
C LEU A 198 -0.58 14.01 17.72
N LEU A 199 -1.14 14.75 16.74
CA LEU A 199 -2.39 15.46 16.95
C LEU A 199 -3.54 14.49 17.26
N PRO A 200 -4.28 14.66 18.36
CA PRO A 200 -5.40 13.80 18.73
C PRO A 200 -6.44 13.63 17.63
N ARG A 201 -6.73 14.69 16.86
CA ARG A 201 -7.62 14.64 15.70
C ARG A 201 -7.07 13.71 14.61
N GLN A 202 -5.80 13.83 14.28
CA GLN A 202 -5.17 12.98 13.26
C GLN A 202 -5.13 11.53 13.70
N PHE A 203 -4.82 11.26 14.98
CA PHE A 203 -4.85 9.93 15.54
C PHE A 203 -6.28 9.35 15.52
N GLN A 204 -7.30 10.15 15.84
CA GLN A 204 -8.69 9.72 15.78
C GLN A 204 -9.07 9.27 14.36
N VAL A 205 -8.80 10.09 13.33
CA VAL A 205 -9.22 9.81 11.95
C VAL A 205 -8.37 8.70 11.32
N SER A 206 -7.04 8.76 11.45
CA SER A 206 -6.13 7.85 10.75
C SER A 206 -5.99 6.48 11.41
N VAL A 207 -6.14 6.39 12.74
CA VAL A 207 -5.92 5.16 13.51
C VAL A 207 -7.22 4.57 14.01
N VAL A 208 -8.01 5.34 14.81
CA VAL A 208 -9.20 4.81 15.48
C VAL A 208 -10.31 4.51 14.48
N GLU A 209 -10.62 5.45 13.58
CA GLU A 209 -11.69 5.31 12.58
C GLU A 209 -11.27 4.47 11.35
N ASN A 210 -10.00 4.07 11.23
CA ASN A 210 -9.52 3.30 10.10
C ASN A 210 -10.14 1.90 10.03
N ASN A 211 -10.76 1.56 8.88
CA ASN A 211 -11.44 0.28 8.67
C ASN A 211 -10.51 -0.83 8.16
N ARG A 212 -9.54 -0.51 7.29
CA ARG A 212 -8.62 -1.48 6.66
C ARG A 212 -7.22 -0.89 6.57
N GLU A 213 -6.21 -1.69 6.90
CA GLU A 213 -4.80 -1.28 6.80
C GLU A 213 -4.40 -0.87 5.36
N ASN A 214 -5.03 -1.48 4.36
CA ASN A 214 -4.74 -1.20 2.95
C ASN A 214 -5.13 0.23 2.51
N HIS A 215 -6.02 0.92 3.24
CA HIS A 215 -6.32 2.32 2.96
C HIS A 215 -5.09 3.22 3.05
N ILE A 216 -4.08 2.84 3.86
CA ILE A 216 -2.83 3.58 3.97
C ILE A 216 -2.06 3.59 2.64
N ASN A 217 -2.09 2.50 1.87
CA ASN A 217 -1.40 2.45 0.57
C ASN A 217 -1.93 3.51 -0.41
N THR A 218 -3.24 3.76 -0.37
CA THR A 218 -3.87 4.84 -1.17
C THR A 218 -3.57 6.21 -0.58
N ALA A 219 -3.61 6.35 0.76
CA ALA A 219 -3.39 7.62 1.43
C ALA A 219 -1.97 8.16 1.22
N VAL A 220 -0.96 7.30 1.12
CA VAL A 220 0.46 7.67 0.96
C VAL A 220 0.72 8.52 -0.29
N TRP A 221 0.02 8.29 -1.38
CA TRP A 221 0.19 9.08 -2.61
C TRP A 221 -0.92 10.12 -2.81
N LEU A 222 -2.16 9.80 -2.40
CA LEU A 222 -3.31 10.68 -2.60
C LEU A 222 -3.25 11.93 -1.71
N PHE A 223 -2.78 11.80 -0.47
CA PHE A 223 -2.67 12.92 0.45
C PHE A 223 -1.60 13.94 0.03
N PRO A 224 -0.36 13.55 -0.35
CA PRO A 224 0.58 14.48 -0.97
C PRO A 224 0.04 15.17 -2.22
N LEU A 225 -0.64 14.43 -3.09
CA LEU A 225 -1.26 15.00 -4.30
C LEU A 225 -2.32 16.05 -3.95
N TYR A 226 -3.18 15.78 -2.96
CA TYR A 226 -4.16 16.74 -2.45
C TYR A 226 -3.49 18.02 -1.93
N LEU A 227 -2.41 17.89 -1.16
CA LEU A 227 -1.66 19.04 -0.65
C LEU A 227 -0.97 19.82 -1.77
N LEU A 228 -0.43 19.16 -2.79
CA LEU A 228 0.18 19.83 -3.94
C LEU A 228 -0.86 20.65 -4.71
N ILE A 229 -2.03 20.06 -5.02
CA ILE A 229 -3.11 20.77 -5.73
C ILE A 229 -3.56 22.00 -4.93
N PHE A 230 -3.70 21.86 -3.60
CA PHE A 230 -4.05 22.97 -2.72
C PHE A 230 -3.01 24.09 -2.80
N ASN A 231 -1.72 23.77 -2.78
CA ASN A 231 -0.64 24.75 -2.75
C ASN A 231 -0.43 25.53 -4.06
N ILE A 232 -0.93 25.05 -5.20
CA ILE A 232 -0.80 25.75 -6.49
C ILE A 232 -1.35 27.18 -6.41
N PHE A 233 -2.48 27.38 -5.73
CA PHE A 233 -3.16 28.67 -5.69
C PHE A 233 -2.89 29.49 -4.43
N VAL A 234 -2.08 28.99 -3.48
CA VAL A 234 -1.77 29.74 -2.25
C VAL A 234 -1.01 31.01 -2.56
N TYR A 235 0.03 30.94 -3.42
CA TYR A 235 0.79 32.13 -3.82
C TYR A 235 -0.02 33.13 -4.64
N PRO A 236 -0.77 32.72 -5.69
CA PRO A 236 -1.63 33.64 -6.40
C PRO A 236 -2.61 34.42 -5.52
N ILE A 237 -3.24 33.72 -4.55
CA ILE A 237 -4.16 34.36 -3.61
C ILE A 237 -3.41 35.33 -2.67
N ALA A 238 -2.28 34.88 -2.14
CA ALA A 238 -1.48 35.68 -1.20
C ALA A 238 -0.85 36.92 -1.83
N TRP A 239 -0.19 36.77 -2.97
CA TRP A 239 0.43 37.85 -3.71
C TRP A 239 -0.62 38.76 -4.36
N GLY A 240 -1.69 38.19 -4.93
CA GLY A 240 -2.81 38.99 -5.45
C GLY A 240 -3.46 39.86 -4.38
N GLY A 241 -3.63 39.29 -3.17
CA GLY A 241 -4.11 40.04 -2.02
C GLY A 241 -3.15 41.19 -1.62
N ASN A 242 -1.84 40.90 -1.53
CA ASN A 242 -0.86 41.91 -1.22
C ASN A 242 -0.80 43.04 -2.27
N ILE A 243 -1.01 42.76 -3.56
CA ILE A 243 -1.07 43.75 -4.62
C ILE A 243 -2.33 44.62 -4.51
N ILE A 244 -3.51 43.96 -4.29
CA ILE A 244 -4.80 44.70 -4.25
C ILE A 244 -4.96 45.56 -3.03
N PHE A 245 -4.46 45.12 -1.86
CA PHE A 245 -4.61 45.78 -0.58
C PHE A 245 -3.29 46.45 -0.11
N ASP A 246 -2.40 46.74 -1.05
CA ASP A 246 -1.14 47.41 -0.74
C ASP A 246 -1.39 48.74 0.01
N GLY A 247 -0.67 48.97 1.11
CA GLY A 247 -0.86 50.15 1.95
C GLY A 247 -2.12 50.19 2.83
N GLN A 248 -2.96 49.12 2.81
CA GLN A 248 -4.15 49.02 3.66
C GLN A 248 -3.93 48.04 4.81
N SER A 249 -4.41 48.37 6.02
CA SER A 249 -4.37 47.45 7.17
C SER A 249 -5.46 46.37 7.11
N VAL A 250 -5.33 45.44 6.16
CA VAL A 250 -6.27 44.36 5.97
C VAL A 250 -5.65 43.06 6.46
N ASN A 251 -6.43 42.24 7.20
CA ASN A 251 -5.96 40.96 7.65
C ASN A 251 -5.75 39.97 6.45
N SER A 252 -4.50 39.57 6.24
CA SER A 252 -4.09 38.71 5.14
C SER A 252 -4.78 37.32 5.15
N ASP A 253 -5.21 36.83 6.31
CA ASP A 253 -5.94 35.55 6.47
C ASP A 253 -7.31 35.56 5.77
N THR A 254 -7.84 36.75 5.47
CA THR A 254 -9.17 36.95 4.88
C THR A 254 -9.18 37.26 3.36
N TYR A 255 -8.01 37.31 2.70
CA TYR A 255 -7.89 37.65 1.27
C TYR A 255 -8.75 36.79 0.35
N SER A 256 -8.89 35.50 0.65
CA SER A 256 -9.73 34.58 -0.14
C SER A 256 -11.21 34.96 -0.16
N LEU A 257 -11.70 35.70 0.84
CA LEU A 257 -13.07 36.21 0.94
C LEU A 257 -13.19 37.65 0.47
N LEU A 258 -12.23 38.52 0.81
CA LEU A 258 -12.28 39.94 0.51
C LEU A 258 -12.10 40.24 -0.97
N ILE A 259 -11.23 39.48 -1.68
CA ILE A 259 -10.99 39.70 -3.10
C ILE A 259 -12.28 39.51 -3.91
N PRO A 260 -13.02 38.36 -3.85
CA PRO A 260 -14.24 38.21 -4.63
C PRO A 260 -15.34 39.18 -4.17
N GLN A 261 -15.35 39.58 -2.90
CA GLN A 261 -16.30 40.56 -2.39
C GLN A 261 -16.04 41.96 -2.97
N LEU A 262 -14.78 42.35 -3.13
CA LEU A 262 -14.37 43.63 -3.75
C LEU A 262 -14.83 43.74 -5.22
N PHE A 263 -14.80 42.59 -5.96
CA PHE A 263 -15.27 42.50 -7.32
C PHE A 263 -16.75 42.12 -7.45
N ASP A 264 -17.58 42.26 -6.41
CA ASP A 264 -19.02 41.94 -6.31
C ASP A 264 -19.41 40.53 -6.75
N GLN A 265 -18.48 39.57 -6.61
CA GLN A 265 -18.73 38.14 -6.91
C GLN A 265 -19.39 37.43 -5.73
N LYS A 266 -20.67 37.73 -5.46
CA LYS A 266 -21.41 37.24 -4.29
C LYS A 266 -21.44 35.71 -4.19
N THR A 267 -21.68 35.01 -5.31
CA THR A 267 -21.75 33.54 -5.34
C THR A 267 -20.40 32.91 -4.94
N LEU A 268 -19.30 33.42 -5.45
CA LEU A 268 -17.96 32.93 -5.15
C LEU A 268 -17.59 33.23 -3.69
N THR A 269 -17.94 34.41 -3.17
CA THR A 269 -17.73 34.76 -1.76
C THR A 269 -18.47 33.78 -0.83
N VAL A 270 -19.74 33.45 -1.13
CA VAL A 270 -20.52 32.48 -0.35
C VAL A 270 -19.93 31.08 -0.45
N MET A 271 -19.47 30.62 -1.63
CA MET A 271 -18.83 29.32 -1.79
C MET A 271 -17.55 29.20 -0.94
N VAL A 272 -16.68 30.20 -0.97
CA VAL A 272 -15.46 30.23 -0.15
C VAL A 272 -15.78 30.25 1.33
N PHE A 273 -16.77 31.06 1.74
CA PHE A 273 -17.24 31.08 3.12
C PHE A 273 -17.75 29.69 3.56
N LEU A 274 -18.58 29.04 2.78
CA LEU A 274 -19.10 27.70 3.11
C LEU A 274 -17.97 26.66 3.18
N GLY A 275 -16.97 26.74 2.31
CA GLY A 275 -15.80 25.87 2.36
C GLY A 275 -14.99 26.04 3.64
N GLY A 276 -14.67 27.27 4.02
CA GLY A 276 -13.96 27.60 5.25
C GLY A 276 -14.74 27.26 6.52
N PHE A 277 -16.03 27.59 6.53
CA PHE A 277 -16.94 27.31 7.64
C PHE A 277 -17.09 25.79 7.89
N SER A 278 -17.28 25.02 6.82
CA SER A 278 -17.38 23.56 6.90
C SER A 278 -16.07 22.95 7.46
N ALA A 279 -14.90 23.42 6.99
CA ALA A 279 -13.61 22.99 7.47
C ALA A 279 -13.42 23.27 8.98
N ALA A 280 -13.75 24.48 9.43
CA ALA A 280 -13.65 24.87 10.83
C ALA A 280 -14.55 24.03 11.73
N ILE A 281 -15.81 23.80 11.32
CA ILE A 281 -16.75 22.92 12.06
C ILE A 281 -16.19 21.52 12.23
N SER A 282 -15.74 20.91 11.15
CA SER A 282 -15.17 19.55 11.19
C SER A 282 -13.97 19.47 12.13
N MET A 283 -13.11 20.49 12.10
CA MET A 283 -11.96 20.59 13.00
C MET A 283 -12.36 20.69 14.47
N ILE A 284 -13.36 21.51 14.80
CA ILE A 284 -13.89 21.64 16.15
C ILE A 284 -14.50 20.32 16.62
N VAL A 285 -15.38 19.73 15.83
CA VAL A 285 -16.12 18.52 16.21
C VAL A 285 -15.19 17.33 16.42
N VAL A 286 -14.31 17.04 15.47
CA VAL A 286 -13.42 15.86 15.58
C VAL A 286 -12.40 16.04 16.70
N SER A 287 -11.83 17.24 16.86
CA SER A 287 -10.89 17.52 17.95
C SER A 287 -11.52 17.42 19.33
N SER A 288 -12.72 17.96 19.49
CA SER A 288 -13.46 17.91 20.76
C SER A 288 -13.89 16.49 21.14
N ILE A 289 -14.28 15.66 20.17
CA ILE A 289 -14.59 14.25 20.41
C ILE A 289 -13.34 13.47 20.86
N GLY A 290 -12.21 13.66 20.20
CA GLY A 290 -10.94 13.02 20.58
C GLY A 290 -10.51 13.42 21.99
N LEU A 291 -10.50 14.72 22.30
CA LEU A 291 -10.14 15.22 23.63
C LEU A 291 -11.12 14.77 24.71
N ALA A 292 -12.43 14.82 24.44
CA ALA A 292 -13.42 14.39 25.43
C ALA A 292 -13.30 12.90 25.76
N THR A 293 -12.92 12.08 24.77
CA THR A 293 -12.58 10.67 24.98
C THR A 293 -11.37 10.54 25.88
N MET A 294 -10.31 11.31 25.64
CA MET A 294 -9.10 11.31 26.48
C MET A 294 -9.40 11.78 27.91
N VAL A 295 -10.12 12.89 28.08
CA VAL A 295 -10.49 13.44 29.39
C VAL A 295 -11.34 12.42 30.17
N THR A 296 -12.35 11.84 29.53
CA THR A 296 -13.21 10.85 30.18
C THR A 296 -12.42 9.60 30.59
N ASN A 297 -11.65 9.03 29.67
CA ASN A 297 -10.99 7.74 29.87
C ASN A 297 -9.74 7.80 30.75
N ASN A 298 -8.99 8.94 30.72
CA ASN A 298 -7.69 9.04 31.39
C ASN A 298 -7.68 9.98 32.60
N ILE A 299 -8.71 10.83 32.77
CA ILE A 299 -8.83 11.73 33.92
C ILE A 299 -10.07 11.42 34.74
N LEU A 300 -11.28 11.56 34.19
CA LEU A 300 -12.50 11.52 35.00
C LEU A 300 -12.81 10.16 35.59
N ILE A 301 -12.72 9.08 34.79
CA ILE A 301 -12.99 7.72 35.24
C ILE A 301 -11.88 7.19 36.16
N PRO A 302 -10.55 7.23 35.82
CA PRO A 302 -9.50 6.65 36.63
C PRO A 302 -9.31 7.30 38.00
N TYR A 303 -9.65 8.59 38.14
CA TYR A 303 -9.51 9.34 39.40
C TYR A 303 -10.83 9.51 40.16
N ASN A 304 -11.91 8.84 39.69
CA ASN A 304 -13.23 8.85 40.33
C ASN A 304 -13.79 10.27 40.59
N LEU A 305 -13.53 11.20 39.63
CA LEU A 305 -13.95 12.61 39.74
C LEU A 305 -15.42 12.83 39.49
N LEU A 306 -16.17 11.81 39.08
CA LEU A 306 -17.60 11.85 38.80
C LEU A 306 -18.48 11.81 40.07
N GLY A 307 -17.86 11.95 41.25
CA GLY A 307 -18.50 11.95 42.53
C GLY A 307 -18.53 10.57 43.20
N LYS A 308 -18.60 10.52 44.54
CA LYS A 308 -18.94 9.34 45.29
C LYS A 308 -20.42 9.00 45.03
N LEU A 309 -20.69 8.46 43.86
CA LEU A 309 -21.89 7.68 43.64
C LEU A 309 -21.77 6.50 44.62
N ASN A 310 -22.68 6.37 45.54
CA ASN A 310 -22.75 5.35 46.57
C ASN A 310 -22.16 4.03 46.05
N GLU A 311 -21.43 3.30 46.92
CA GLU A 311 -20.74 2.07 46.63
C GLU A 311 -21.55 0.99 45.86
N ALA A 312 -22.85 1.20 45.67
CA ALA A 312 -23.80 0.34 44.97
C ALA A 312 -24.21 0.82 43.56
N GLU A 313 -24.07 2.11 43.20
CA GLU A 313 -24.42 2.62 41.86
C GLU A 313 -23.18 2.86 41.00
N ILE A 314 -22.90 1.90 40.26
CA ILE A 314 -21.73 1.79 39.37
C ILE A 314 -21.96 2.54 38.09
N ILE A 315 -20.83 3.10 37.54
CA ILE A 315 -20.72 3.81 36.29
C ILE A 315 -21.41 3.00 35.16
N SER A 316 -22.61 3.44 34.77
CA SER A 316 -23.40 2.82 33.71
C SER A 316 -22.92 3.34 32.34
N ASN A 317 -23.26 2.64 31.27
CA ASN A 317 -23.03 3.11 29.89
C ASN A 317 -23.66 4.49 29.63
N ARG A 318 -24.80 4.77 30.27
CA ARG A 318 -25.45 6.09 30.20
C ARG A 318 -24.60 7.17 30.84
N THR A 319 -24.01 6.90 32.02
CA THR A 319 -23.12 7.84 32.73
C THR A 319 -21.90 8.17 31.91
N ILE A 320 -21.24 7.17 31.27
CA ILE A 320 -20.10 7.38 30.39
C ILE A 320 -20.49 8.28 29.20
N LEU A 321 -21.63 8.02 28.58
CA LEU A 321 -22.12 8.82 27.46
C LEU A 321 -22.43 10.26 27.88
N TYR A 322 -23.10 10.46 29.01
CA TYR A 322 -23.38 11.82 29.52
C TYR A 322 -22.11 12.56 29.89
N THR A 323 -21.15 11.92 30.54
CA THR A 323 -19.87 12.51 30.89
C THR A 323 -19.11 12.93 29.65
N ARG A 324 -19.09 12.09 28.62
CA ARG A 324 -18.43 12.39 27.36
C ARG A 324 -19.09 13.54 26.61
N LYS A 325 -20.43 13.59 26.61
CA LYS A 325 -21.22 14.72 26.07
C LYS A 325 -20.91 16.03 26.79
N LEU A 326 -20.92 15.98 28.13
CA LEU A 326 -20.57 17.13 28.94
C LEU A 326 -19.11 17.58 28.70
N SER A 327 -18.17 16.66 28.58
CA SER A 327 -16.79 16.98 28.28
C SER A 327 -16.63 17.66 26.92
N ILE A 328 -17.34 17.21 25.86
CA ILE A 328 -17.33 17.88 24.55
C ILE A 328 -17.86 19.31 24.69
N PHE A 329 -19.03 19.46 25.34
CA PHE A 329 -19.64 20.78 25.55
C PHE A 329 -18.68 21.72 26.29
N SER A 330 -18.11 21.26 27.42
CA SER A 330 -17.19 22.05 28.24
C SER A 330 -15.90 22.41 27.48
N ILE A 331 -15.32 21.53 26.65
CA ILE A 331 -14.13 21.78 25.84
C ILE A 331 -14.40 22.91 24.84
N ILE A 332 -15.54 22.88 24.14
CA ILE A 332 -15.86 23.91 23.13
C ILE A 332 -16.15 25.24 23.80
N ILE A 333 -16.86 25.26 24.94
CA ILE A 333 -17.12 26.49 25.69
C ILE A 333 -15.83 27.05 26.29
N LEU A 334 -14.92 26.20 26.80
CA LEU A 334 -13.63 26.65 27.30
C LEU A 334 -12.77 27.23 26.17
N ALA A 335 -12.78 26.61 25.00
CA ALA A 335 -12.10 27.15 23.82
C ALA A 335 -12.70 28.49 23.36
N TYR A 336 -14.03 28.67 23.46
CA TYR A 336 -14.67 29.96 23.21
C TYR A 336 -14.18 31.04 24.19
N PHE A 337 -14.06 30.73 25.49
CA PHE A 337 -13.50 31.68 26.46
C PHE A 337 -12.02 32.01 26.16
N ILE A 338 -11.20 31.03 25.77
CA ILE A 338 -9.82 31.27 25.34
C ILE A 338 -9.80 32.19 24.12
N TYR A 339 -10.63 31.97 23.11
CA TYR A 339 -10.79 32.89 21.98
C TYR A 339 -11.14 34.29 22.44
N ARG A 340 -12.10 34.42 23.34
CA ARG A 340 -12.60 35.72 23.79
C ARG A 340 -11.60 36.52 24.60
N PHE A 341 -10.80 35.87 25.47
CA PHE A 341 -9.86 36.53 26.34
C PHE A 341 -8.47 36.72 25.75
N PHE A 342 -8.01 35.82 24.89
CA PHE A 342 -6.64 35.76 24.37
C PHE A 342 -6.52 35.75 22.84
N GLY A 343 -7.58 35.56 22.10
CA GLY A 343 -7.53 35.23 20.68
C GLY A 343 -7.58 36.40 19.72
N LEU A 344 -7.84 37.66 20.24
CA LEU A 344 -8.08 38.81 19.37
C LEU A 344 -6.81 39.37 18.76
N ASP A 345 -5.65 39.29 19.48
CA ASP A 345 -4.43 39.99 19.13
C ASP A 345 -3.41 39.18 18.32
N TYR A 346 -3.57 37.86 18.21
CA TYR A 346 -2.61 36.96 17.53
C TYR A 346 -3.10 36.46 16.19
N SER A 347 -2.17 36.26 15.21
CA SER A 347 -2.50 35.67 13.92
C SER A 347 -2.93 34.20 14.06
N LEU A 348 -3.78 33.75 13.13
CA LEU A 348 -4.25 32.37 13.10
C LEU A 348 -3.11 31.35 13.03
N VAL A 349 -2.05 31.67 12.27
CA VAL A 349 -0.86 30.82 12.11
C VAL A 349 -0.09 30.66 13.40
N SER A 350 0.15 31.75 14.14
CA SER A 350 0.91 31.74 15.40
C SER A 350 0.27 30.83 16.44
N ILE A 351 -1.05 30.93 16.65
CA ILE A 351 -1.78 30.08 17.59
C ILE A 351 -1.69 28.60 17.19
N GLY A 352 -1.82 28.32 15.87
CA GLY A 352 -1.73 26.96 15.36
C GLY A 352 -0.34 26.34 15.57
N MET A 353 0.72 27.12 15.35
CA MET A 353 2.10 26.66 15.52
C MET A 353 2.46 26.41 17.00
N ILE A 354 1.98 27.24 17.91
CA ILE A 354 2.12 27.02 19.36
C ILE A 354 1.50 25.69 19.77
N ALA A 355 0.29 25.41 19.29
CA ALA A 355 -0.40 24.14 19.53
C ALA A 355 0.45 22.94 19.07
N PHE A 356 1.09 23.02 17.92
CA PHE A 356 1.93 21.95 17.40
C PHE A 356 3.18 21.73 18.22
N VAL A 357 3.85 22.79 18.71
CA VAL A 357 5.04 22.66 19.58
C VAL A 357 4.69 21.97 20.90
N ILE A 358 3.55 22.30 21.50
CA ILE A 358 3.06 21.65 22.73
C ILE A 358 2.85 20.17 22.49
N ILE A 359 2.18 19.79 21.42
CA ILE A 359 1.88 18.39 21.08
C ILE A 359 3.15 17.63 20.68
N ALA A 360 4.14 18.28 20.05
CA ALA A 360 5.42 17.69 19.70
C ALA A 360 6.20 17.16 20.91
N GLN A 361 5.89 17.64 22.13
CA GLN A 361 6.50 17.10 23.36
C GLN A 361 6.16 15.63 23.62
N LEU A 362 5.16 15.08 22.96
CA LEU A 362 4.85 13.65 23.02
C LEU A 362 5.77 12.80 22.12
N ALA A 363 6.52 13.40 21.18
CA ALA A 363 7.30 12.71 20.16
C ALA A 363 8.32 11.70 20.72
N PRO A 364 9.22 12.05 21.67
CA PRO A 364 10.21 11.10 22.15
C PRO A 364 9.57 9.87 22.81
N ALA A 365 8.53 10.06 23.61
CA ALA A 365 7.80 8.96 24.24
C ALA A 365 7.00 8.12 23.23
N PHE A 366 6.42 8.76 22.19
CA PHE A 366 5.61 8.08 21.17
C PHE A 366 6.48 7.26 20.22
N PHE A 367 7.52 7.85 19.63
CA PHE A 367 8.42 7.12 18.74
C PHE A 367 9.30 6.12 19.50
N GLY A 368 9.73 6.45 20.71
CA GLY A 368 10.39 5.51 21.62
C GLY A 368 9.50 4.30 21.96
N ALA A 369 8.19 4.48 22.04
CA ALA A 369 7.23 3.40 22.20
C ALA A 369 7.28 2.40 21.04
N LEU A 370 7.43 2.87 19.80
CA LEU A 370 7.39 2.06 18.59
C LEU A 370 8.71 1.36 18.26
N PHE A 371 9.85 2.00 18.58
CA PHE A 371 11.15 1.58 18.05
C PHE A 371 12.16 1.16 19.13
N TRP A 372 11.94 1.56 20.40
CA TRP A 372 12.92 1.33 21.46
C TRP A 372 12.37 0.48 22.61
N ARG A 373 12.85 -0.77 22.73
CA ARG A 373 12.39 -1.73 23.78
C ARG A 373 12.71 -1.25 25.19
N ARG A 374 13.82 -0.52 25.39
CA ARG A 374 14.32 -0.12 26.72
C ARG A 374 13.61 1.10 27.31
N GLY A 375 12.79 1.82 26.50
CA GLY A 375 12.02 2.97 26.99
C GLY A 375 11.20 2.64 28.25
N SER A 376 11.36 3.45 29.30
CA SER A 376 10.72 3.24 30.60
C SER A 376 9.56 4.22 30.85
N ARG A 377 8.64 3.85 31.76
CA ARG A 377 7.53 4.72 32.19
C ARG A 377 8.04 6.01 32.82
N LEU A 378 9.05 5.95 33.69
CA LEU A 378 9.62 7.13 34.31
C LEU A 378 10.29 8.03 33.27
N GLY A 379 11.01 7.42 32.30
CA GLY A 379 11.57 8.17 31.18
C GLY A 379 10.51 8.94 30.39
N ALA A 380 9.37 8.32 30.06
CA ALA A 380 8.28 8.98 29.38
C ALA A 380 7.62 10.11 30.21
N ILE A 381 7.41 9.90 31.51
CA ILE A 381 6.82 10.91 32.40
C ILE A 381 7.73 12.13 32.51
N TYR A 382 8.99 11.93 32.91
CA TYR A 382 9.90 13.05 33.15
C TYR A 382 10.24 13.78 31.86
N SER A 383 10.39 13.08 30.74
CA SER A 383 10.68 13.71 29.45
C SER A 383 9.55 14.63 28.99
N ILE A 384 8.31 14.15 29.03
CA ILE A 384 7.14 14.97 28.66
C ILE A 384 7.00 16.18 29.59
N LEU A 385 7.20 16.01 30.91
CA LEU A 385 7.13 17.11 31.87
C LEU A 385 8.23 18.15 31.63
N VAL A 386 9.47 17.72 31.46
CA VAL A 386 10.60 18.64 31.20
C VAL A 386 10.39 19.38 29.89
N GLY A 387 10.09 18.67 28.80
CA GLY A 387 9.82 19.31 27.50
C GLY A 387 8.66 20.30 27.55
N PHE A 388 7.57 19.93 28.25
CA PHE A 388 6.42 20.82 28.44
C PHE A 388 6.74 22.05 29.28
N LEU A 389 7.51 21.90 30.35
CA LEU A 389 7.95 23.04 31.16
C LEU A 389 8.84 24.01 30.38
N VAL A 390 9.79 23.48 29.58
CA VAL A 390 10.59 24.31 28.67
C VAL A 390 9.72 25.03 27.64
N CYS A 391 8.72 24.34 27.08
CA CYS A 391 7.77 24.94 26.16
C CYS A 391 6.91 26.03 26.81
N ILE A 392 6.46 25.83 28.06
CA ILE A 392 5.75 26.86 28.82
C ILE A 392 6.63 28.08 28.98
N TYR A 393 7.88 27.89 29.38
CA TYR A 393 8.83 28.99 29.65
C TYR A 393 9.16 29.77 28.38
N THR A 394 9.51 29.09 27.29
CA THR A 394 9.98 29.71 26.05
C THR A 394 8.87 30.23 25.14
N LEU A 395 7.63 29.74 25.28
CA LEU A 395 6.57 30.06 24.35
C LEU A 395 5.26 30.49 25.03
N LEU A 396 4.70 29.68 25.95
CA LEU A 396 3.39 29.97 26.52
C LEU A 396 3.36 31.22 27.40
N ILE A 397 4.34 31.40 28.30
CA ILE A 397 4.41 32.57 29.18
C ILE A 397 4.54 33.87 28.38
N PRO A 398 5.50 33.99 27.43
CA PRO A 398 5.59 35.19 26.61
C PRO A 398 4.31 35.51 25.84
N TYR A 399 3.68 34.54 25.23
CA TYR A 399 2.46 34.77 24.45
C TYR A 399 1.20 35.01 25.30
N ALA A 400 1.04 34.31 26.42
CA ALA A 400 -0.16 34.44 27.27
C ALA A 400 -0.17 35.73 28.09
N SER A 401 0.98 36.25 28.43
CA SER A 401 1.10 37.50 29.23
C SER A 401 1.03 38.77 28.41
N GLY A 402 0.98 38.69 27.06
CA GLY A 402 1.01 39.90 26.20
C GLY A 402 2.23 40.74 26.39
N LEU A 403 3.34 40.15 26.85
CA LEU A 403 4.58 40.87 27.12
C LEU A 403 5.15 41.44 25.82
N THR A 404 5.40 42.77 25.83
CA THR A 404 6.12 43.43 24.74
C THR A 404 7.62 43.16 24.84
N ASN A 405 8.36 43.37 23.76
CA ASN A 405 9.83 43.21 23.75
C ASN A 405 10.55 44.13 24.77
N GLU A 406 9.88 45.13 25.29
CA GLU A 406 10.40 46.05 26.32
C GLU A 406 10.31 45.50 27.74
N SER A 407 9.60 44.38 27.95
CA SER A 407 9.52 43.75 29.28
C SER A 407 10.88 43.20 29.70
N ALA A 408 11.28 43.46 30.97
CA ALA A 408 12.53 42.97 31.55
C ALA A 408 12.68 41.45 31.46
N PHE A 409 11.57 40.70 31.52
CA PHE A 409 11.57 39.24 31.38
C PHE A 409 12.04 38.77 29.98
N LEU A 410 11.66 39.45 28.91
CA LEU A 410 12.08 39.11 27.54
C LEU A 410 13.46 39.69 27.20
N SER A 411 13.77 40.89 27.71
CA SER A 411 15.03 41.60 27.38
C SER A 411 16.22 41.17 28.23
N GLU A 412 16.02 40.84 29.51
CA GLU A 412 17.09 40.51 30.46
C GLU A 412 17.08 39.01 30.84
N GLY A 413 15.93 38.33 30.70
CA GLY A 413 15.75 36.92 31.10
C GLY A 413 15.27 36.77 32.55
N LEU A 414 15.03 35.55 32.98
CA LEU A 414 14.56 35.21 34.33
C LEU A 414 15.63 35.59 35.35
N PHE A 415 15.26 36.39 36.37
CA PHE A 415 16.14 36.92 37.41
C PHE A 415 17.33 37.75 36.89
N GLY A 416 17.21 38.32 35.67
CA GLY A 416 18.29 39.12 35.07
C GLY A 416 19.42 38.28 34.42
N PHE A 417 19.25 36.97 34.29
CA PHE A 417 20.24 36.12 33.64
C PHE A 417 20.03 36.13 32.11
N HIS A 418 20.91 36.78 31.36
CA HIS A 418 20.85 36.91 29.91
C HIS A 418 20.80 35.54 29.15
N LEU A 419 21.42 34.51 29.72
CA LEU A 419 21.37 33.13 29.15
C LEU A 419 19.99 32.47 29.24
N LEU A 420 19.10 33.04 30.09
CA LEU A 420 17.74 32.54 30.29
C LEU A 420 16.66 33.38 29.57
N LYS A 421 17.02 34.13 28.53
CA LYS A 421 16.04 34.88 27.74
C LYS A 421 15.09 33.88 27.05
N PRO A 422 13.76 34.00 27.17
CA PRO A 422 12.81 33.02 26.62
C PRO A 422 12.94 32.78 25.12
N PHE A 423 13.20 33.81 24.30
CA PHE A 423 13.37 33.70 22.86
C PHE A 423 14.82 33.52 22.39
N GLN A 424 15.83 33.60 23.31
CA GLN A 424 17.26 33.50 23.01
C GLN A 424 17.95 32.60 24.06
N LEU A 425 17.35 31.51 24.44
CA LEU A 425 17.88 30.62 25.49
C LEU A 425 19.30 30.15 25.13
N PHE A 426 20.24 30.25 26.09
CA PHE A 426 21.68 29.98 25.93
C PHE A 426 22.36 30.74 24.80
N GLY A 427 21.86 31.97 24.44
CA GLY A 427 22.47 32.83 23.44
C GLY A 427 22.15 32.45 21.99
N LEU A 428 21.14 31.60 21.75
CA LEU A 428 20.72 31.22 20.39
C LEU A 428 19.72 32.27 19.86
N ASP A 429 20.23 33.29 19.16
CA ASP A 429 19.47 34.47 18.72
C ASP A 429 18.94 34.39 17.27
N TYR A 430 19.47 33.51 16.44
CA TYR A 430 19.10 33.39 15.04
C TYR A 430 17.84 32.52 14.76
N LEU A 431 17.30 31.91 15.78
CA LEU A 431 16.06 31.13 15.64
C LEU A 431 14.82 31.99 15.93
N GLN A 432 13.81 31.85 15.08
CA GLN A 432 12.50 32.42 15.34
C GLN A 432 11.86 31.81 16.59
N PRO A 433 10.93 32.51 17.31
CA PRO A 433 10.38 32.02 18.60
C PRO A 433 9.83 30.58 18.58
N VAL A 434 9.09 30.20 17.55
CA VAL A 434 8.50 28.85 17.44
C VAL A 434 9.56 27.77 17.18
N PRO A 435 10.45 27.86 16.16
CA PRO A 435 11.59 26.97 15.99
C PRO A 435 12.52 26.89 17.20
N HIS A 436 12.80 28.03 17.87
CA HIS A 436 13.61 28.11 19.06
C HIS A 436 13.00 27.28 20.22
N ALA A 437 11.72 27.50 20.50
CA ALA A 437 11.01 26.74 21.53
C ALA A 437 10.95 25.24 21.20
N LEU A 438 10.72 24.87 19.94
CA LEU A 438 10.73 23.49 19.49
C LEU A 438 12.10 22.85 19.72
N PHE A 439 13.17 23.50 19.31
CA PHE A 439 14.54 23.00 19.42
C PHE A 439 14.90 22.67 20.87
N TRP A 440 14.81 23.66 21.77
CA TRP A 440 15.21 23.47 23.16
C TRP A 440 14.28 22.49 23.91
N SER A 441 12.97 22.62 23.72
CA SER A 441 12.03 21.73 24.41
C SER A 441 12.20 20.28 23.98
N LEU A 442 12.39 19.99 22.68
CA LEU A 442 12.63 18.62 22.20
C LEU A 442 14.02 18.09 22.57
N LEU A 443 15.04 18.96 22.59
CA LEU A 443 16.40 18.57 23.02
C LEU A 443 16.38 18.07 24.46
N PHE A 444 15.86 18.87 25.39
CA PHE A 444 15.76 18.49 26.80
C PHE A 444 14.82 17.30 27.03
N ASN A 445 13.72 17.27 26.33
CA ASN A 445 12.78 16.14 26.36
C ASN A 445 13.45 14.83 25.93
N THR A 446 14.10 14.81 24.77
CA THR A 446 14.76 13.62 24.21
C THR A 446 15.92 13.17 25.11
N PHE A 447 16.74 14.11 25.58
CA PHE A 447 17.83 13.83 26.48
C PHE A 447 17.34 13.21 27.81
N THR A 448 16.28 13.78 28.39
CA THR A 448 15.68 13.27 29.63
C THR A 448 15.07 11.88 29.39
N TYR A 449 14.37 11.69 28.28
CA TYR A 449 13.79 10.40 27.92
C TYR A 449 14.85 9.30 27.85
N PHE A 450 15.96 9.59 27.15
CA PHE A 450 17.06 8.66 26.99
C PHE A 450 17.75 8.38 28.32
N SER A 451 18.18 9.41 29.04
CA SER A 451 18.95 9.31 30.28
C SER A 451 18.18 8.56 31.38
N VAL A 452 16.92 8.92 31.60
CA VAL A 452 16.09 8.25 32.61
C VAL A 452 15.74 6.82 32.21
N SER A 453 15.46 6.55 30.93
CA SER A 453 15.15 5.19 30.47
C SER A 453 16.34 4.25 30.51
N VAL A 454 17.56 4.76 30.35
CA VAL A 454 18.80 3.98 30.52
C VAL A 454 19.08 3.68 32.01
N SER A 455 18.84 4.66 32.89
CA SER A 455 19.10 4.54 34.33
C SER A 455 18.08 3.65 35.06
N PHE A 456 16.82 3.70 34.68
CA PHE A 456 15.74 2.97 35.33
C PHE A 456 15.20 1.84 34.44
N LYS A 457 15.46 0.59 34.84
CA LYS A 457 14.87 -0.58 34.16
C LYS A 457 13.38 -0.64 34.46
N GLY A 458 12.56 -0.68 33.41
CA GLY A 458 11.11 -0.84 33.53
C GLY A 458 10.72 -2.18 34.19
N ASN A 459 9.53 -2.20 34.78
CA ASN A 459 8.94 -3.39 35.37
C ASN A 459 8.68 -4.47 34.30
N TYR A 460 8.46 -5.73 34.74
CA TYR A 460 8.13 -6.85 33.83
C TYR A 460 7.00 -6.51 32.85
N ARG A 461 5.94 -5.87 33.31
CA ARG A 461 4.79 -5.44 32.48
C ARG A 461 5.20 -4.43 31.39
N GLU A 462 6.02 -3.44 31.73
CA GLU A 462 6.54 -2.46 30.77
C GLU A 462 7.35 -3.14 29.68
N ARG A 463 8.15 -4.15 30.02
CA ARG A 463 8.94 -4.95 29.08
C ARG A 463 8.08 -5.79 28.14
N ASN A 464 7.03 -6.41 28.65
CA ASN A 464 6.10 -7.21 27.84
C ASN A 464 5.36 -6.34 26.81
N TYR A 465 4.84 -5.18 27.25
CA TYR A 465 4.25 -4.21 26.32
C TYR A 465 5.29 -3.64 25.34
N ALA A 466 6.56 -3.49 25.75
CA ALA A 466 7.64 -3.07 24.89
C ALA A 466 7.88 -4.06 23.74
N GLU A 467 7.89 -5.35 24.02
CA GLU A 467 8.02 -6.38 22.98
C GLU A 467 6.83 -6.37 22.03
N MET A 468 5.61 -6.26 22.55
CA MET A 468 4.40 -6.15 21.72
C MET A 468 4.44 -4.94 20.81
N PHE A 469 4.88 -3.77 21.28
CA PHE A 469 4.92 -2.55 20.49
C PHE A 469 6.05 -2.55 19.46
N VAL A 470 7.23 -3.08 19.81
CA VAL A 470 8.39 -3.08 18.90
C VAL A 470 8.30 -4.21 17.86
N ASP A 471 7.85 -5.42 18.26
CA ASP A 471 7.81 -6.61 17.41
C ASP A 471 6.41 -7.22 17.33
N ILE A 472 5.41 -6.42 16.96
CA ILE A 472 4.00 -6.83 16.93
C ILE A 472 3.76 -8.11 16.12
N ASN A 473 4.47 -8.33 15.02
CA ASN A 473 4.30 -9.51 14.18
C ASN A 473 4.77 -10.79 14.90
N LYS A 474 5.92 -10.72 15.59
CA LYS A 474 6.44 -11.82 16.41
C LYS A 474 5.55 -12.07 17.64
N TYR A 475 5.01 -10.99 18.21
CA TYR A 475 4.12 -11.09 19.35
C TYR A 475 2.83 -11.83 19.00
N ILE A 476 2.21 -11.55 17.87
CA ILE A 476 0.99 -12.23 17.40
C ILE A 476 1.26 -13.74 17.20
N THR A 477 2.38 -14.10 16.55
CA THR A 477 2.69 -15.50 16.26
C THR A 477 3.11 -16.31 17.50
N ASN A 478 3.77 -15.68 18.47
CA ASN A 478 4.34 -16.39 19.62
C ASN A 478 3.46 -16.36 20.87
N HIS A 479 2.52 -15.44 21.00
CA HIS A 479 1.81 -15.17 22.25
C HIS A 479 0.29 -15.43 22.21
N GLU A 480 -0.25 -16.03 21.16
CA GLU A 480 -1.69 -16.40 21.20
C GLU A 480 -2.03 -17.34 22.38
N ASN A 481 -1.05 -18.02 22.95
CA ASN A 481 -1.22 -18.99 24.02
C ASN A 481 -0.42 -18.75 25.32
N ALA A 482 0.44 -17.72 25.41
CA ALA A 482 1.34 -17.53 26.55
C ALA A 482 1.00 -16.30 27.41
N PHE A 483 -0.15 -16.30 28.07
CA PHE A 483 -0.42 -15.35 29.17
C PHE A 483 -0.06 -15.98 30.50
N ILE A 484 1.06 -15.54 31.10
CA ILE A 484 1.44 -15.91 32.47
C ILE A 484 0.64 -15.01 33.41
N TRP A 485 -0.34 -15.62 34.05
CA TRP A 485 -1.13 -14.99 35.09
C TRP A 485 -1.31 -16.00 36.25
N LYS A 486 -1.09 -15.55 37.48
CA LYS A 486 -1.38 -16.34 38.66
C LYS A 486 -2.34 -15.55 39.56
N GLY A 487 -3.43 -16.17 39.88
CA GLY A 487 -4.45 -15.61 40.76
C GLY A 487 -5.74 -16.42 40.68
N THR A 488 -6.69 -16.10 41.49
CA THR A 488 -8.03 -16.68 41.46
C THR A 488 -9.03 -15.61 40.96
N ALA A 489 -9.77 -15.96 39.93
CA ALA A 489 -10.90 -15.17 39.46
C ALA A 489 -12.05 -16.10 39.12
N TYR A 490 -13.26 -15.77 39.53
CA TYR A 490 -14.45 -16.51 39.15
C TYR A 490 -15.01 -15.93 37.83
N ARG A 491 -15.35 -16.82 36.92
CA ARG A 491 -15.94 -16.46 35.62
C ARG A 491 -17.19 -15.60 35.79
N ASN A 492 -18.04 -15.97 36.73
CA ASN A 492 -19.29 -15.26 37.03
C ASN A 492 -19.07 -13.79 37.48
N ASP A 493 -17.98 -13.52 38.22
CA ASP A 493 -17.67 -12.17 38.67
C ASP A 493 -17.15 -11.30 37.50
N ILE A 494 -16.36 -11.89 36.61
CA ILE A 494 -15.95 -11.23 35.38
C ILE A 494 -17.19 -10.95 34.49
N GLU A 495 -18.08 -11.92 34.34
CA GLU A 495 -19.31 -11.73 33.56
C GLU A 495 -20.20 -10.63 34.15
N LYS A 496 -20.36 -10.56 35.47
CA LYS A 496 -21.10 -9.47 36.15
C LYS A 496 -20.49 -8.11 35.82
N VAL A 497 -19.16 -7.99 35.85
CA VAL A 497 -18.47 -6.76 35.45
C VAL A 497 -18.74 -6.43 33.99
N LEU A 498 -18.64 -7.41 33.09
CA LEU A 498 -18.92 -7.20 31.67
C LEU A 498 -20.37 -6.82 31.40
N ILE A 499 -21.35 -7.51 32.02
CA ILE A 499 -22.80 -7.19 31.89
C ILE A 499 -23.06 -5.75 32.27
N ARG A 500 -22.42 -5.28 33.28
CA ARG A 500 -22.59 -3.95 33.85
C ARG A 500 -22.15 -2.85 32.88
N PHE A 501 -21.06 -3.03 32.15
CA PHE A 501 -20.49 -2.04 31.19
C PHE A 501 -20.92 -2.27 29.75
N LEU A 502 -21.17 -3.52 29.36
CA LEU A 502 -21.52 -3.87 27.97
C LEU A 502 -23.03 -4.14 27.80
N GLY A 503 -23.74 -4.45 28.91
CA GLY A 503 -25.12 -4.94 28.90
C GLY A 503 -25.20 -6.45 28.61
N GLN A 504 -26.32 -7.08 28.99
CA GLN A 504 -26.55 -8.53 28.93
C GLN A 504 -26.30 -9.10 27.55
N ASN A 505 -26.96 -8.56 26.51
CA ASN A 505 -26.90 -9.11 25.14
C ASN A 505 -25.48 -9.09 24.53
N ARG A 506 -24.71 -8.02 24.76
CA ARG A 506 -23.33 -7.90 24.24
C ARG A 506 -22.37 -8.82 25.00
N THR A 507 -22.52 -8.95 26.32
CA THR A 507 -21.71 -9.85 27.14
C THR A 507 -21.92 -11.30 26.74
N THR A 508 -23.17 -11.75 26.62
CA THR A 508 -23.49 -13.13 26.21
C THR A 508 -22.90 -13.44 24.84
N ARG A 509 -23.03 -12.50 23.88
CA ARG A 509 -22.43 -12.66 22.53
C ARG A 509 -20.90 -12.73 22.59
N ALA A 510 -20.26 -11.89 23.38
CA ALA A 510 -18.81 -11.85 23.55
C ALA A 510 -18.28 -13.14 24.21
N MET A 511 -18.97 -13.64 25.23
CA MET A 511 -18.62 -14.90 25.90
C MET A 511 -18.79 -16.11 24.98
N ASN A 512 -19.83 -16.14 24.14
CA ASN A 512 -20.00 -17.19 23.14
C ASN A 512 -18.86 -17.18 22.10
N ILE A 513 -18.44 -16.00 21.64
CA ILE A 513 -17.28 -15.86 20.74
C ILE A 513 -15.99 -16.34 21.42
N PHE A 514 -15.80 -16.00 22.70
CA PHE A 514 -14.64 -16.45 23.47
C PHE A 514 -14.63 -17.97 23.61
N ASN A 515 -15.73 -18.59 24.02
CA ASN A 515 -15.86 -20.03 24.20
C ASN A 515 -15.61 -20.78 22.89
N ALA A 516 -16.17 -20.31 21.77
CA ALA A 516 -15.95 -20.89 20.45
C ALA A 516 -14.49 -20.76 19.97
N LYS A 517 -13.85 -19.61 20.22
CA LYS A 517 -12.46 -19.37 19.78
C LYS A 517 -11.45 -20.23 20.56
N TYR A 518 -11.65 -20.41 21.86
CA TYR A 518 -10.67 -21.05 22.75
C TYR A 518 -11.05 -22.46 23.20
N ASN A 519 -12.20 -22.97 22.71
CA ASN A 519 -12.74 -24.30 23.03
C ASN A 519 -12.82 -24.54 24.56
N VAL A 520 -13.34 -23.54 25.30
CA VAL A 520 -13.42 -23.55 26.77
C VAL A 520 -14.78 -24.11 27.20
N ASP A 521 -14.79 -25.00 28.19
CA ASP A 521 -16.05 -25.52 28.77
C ASP A 521 -16.85 -24.38 29.43
N VAL A 522 -18.14 -24.32 29.09
CA VAL A 522 -19.06 -23.30 29.59
C VAL A 522 -19.23 -23.38 31.13
N ASN A 523 -19.06 -24.60 31.70
CA ASN A 523 -19.25 -24.87 33.13
C ASN A 523 -18.00 -24.59 33.97
N GLN A 524 -16.90 -24.13 33.40
CA GLN A 524 -15.68 -23.82 34.11
C GLN A 524 -15.90 -22.62 35.06
N GLU A 525 -15.84 -22.80 36.36
CA GLU A 525 -16.07 -21.77 37.40
C GLU A 525 -14.93 -20.75 37.46
N LEU A 526 -13.69 -21.21 37.27
CA LEU A 526 -12.50 -20.36 37.32
C LEU A 526 -12.17 -19.77 35.92
N ALA A 527 -11.90 -18.48 35.92
CA ALA A 527 -11.43 -17.78 34.74
C ALA A 527 -9.97 -18.04 34.46
N ASP A 528 -9.63 -18.36 33.23
CA ASP A 528 -8.24 -18.46 32.78
C ASP A 528 -7.66 -17.08 32.42
N ALA A 529 -6.35 -17.00 32.25
CA ALA A 529 -5.63 -15.78 31.87
C ALA A 529 -6.14 -15.17 30.55
N ARG A 530 -6.62 -16.01 29.64
CA ARG A 530 -7.16 -15.59 28.31
C ARG A 530 -8.48 -14.85 28.48
N LEU A 531 -9.38 -15.34 29.38
CA LEU A 531 -10.65 -14.69 29.67
C LEU A 531 -10.43 -13.32 30.33
N ILE A 532 -9.48 -13.24 31.26
CA ILE A 532 -9.13 -11.96 31.93
C ILE A 532 -8.66 -10.94 30.91
N LYS A 533 -7.73 -11.32 30.03
CA LYS A 533 -7.22 -10.43 28.98
C LYS A 533 -8.28 -10.06 27.94
N PHE A 534 -9.10 -11.00 27.55
CA PHE A 534 -10.22 -10.77 26.65
C PHE A 534 -11.21 -9.77 27.23
N SER A 535 -11.54 -9.92 28.51
CA SER A 535 -12.45 -9.02 29.23
C SER A 535 -11.85 -7.63 29.43
N GLU A 536 -10.56 -7.54 29.77
CA GLU A 536 -9.83 -6.26 29.83
C GLU A 536 -9.87 -5.53 28.48
N ASN A 537 -9.61 -6.23 27.37
CA ASN A 537 -9.67 -5.65 26.03
C ASN A 537 -11.08 -5.20 25.63
N LEU A 538 -12.13 -5.93 26.02
CA LEU A 538 -13.50 -5.54 25.77
C LEU A 538 -13.88 -4.24 26.51
N LEU A 539 -13.47 -4.12 27.77
CA LEU A 539 -13.73 -2.93 28.57
C LEU A 539 -12.89 -1.73 28.13
N THR A 540 -11.68 -1.96 27.60
CA THR A 540 -10.78 -0.89 27.14
C THR A 540 -11.45 0.06 26.17
N GLY A 541 -12.23 -0.47 25.21
CA GLY A 541 -12.95 0.36 24.24
C GLY A 541 -14.01 1.27 24.87
N HIS A 542 -14.57 0.91 26.03
CA HIS A 542 -15.63 1.66 26.70
C HIS A 542 -15.09 2.70 27.67
N ILE A 543 -14.13 2.33 28.50
CA ILE A 543 -13.66 3.08 29.66
C ILE A 543 -12.15 3.41 29.63
N GLY A 544 -11.46 3.08 28.56
CA GLY A 544 -10.01 3.26 28.40
C GLY A 544 -9.19 2.15 29.08
N THR A 545 -7.90 2.11 28.72
CA THR A 545 -6.99 1.02 29.14
C THR A 545 -6.80 0.98 30.66
N ALA A 546 -6.55 2.13 31.28
CA ALA A 546 -6.28 2.23 32.70
C ALA A 546 -7.48 1.84 33.56
N SER A 547 -8.68 2.31 33.22
CA SER A 547 -9.91 2.03 33.94
C SER A 547 -10.38 0.58 33.79
N ALA A 548 -10.28 0.01 32.59
CA ALA A 548 -10.60 -1.39 32.31
C ALA A 548 -9.82 -2.33 33.22
N ARG A 549 -8.51 -2.05 33.35
CA ARG A 549 -7.63 -2.84 34.17
C ARG A 549 -7.98 -2.76 35.67
N ILE A 550 -8.30 -1.56 36.18
CA ILE A 550 -8.68 -1.41 37.61
C ILE A 550 -9.89 -2.25 37.90
N LEU A 551 -10.90 -2.19 37.03
CA LEU A 551 -12.13 -2.95 37.22
C LEU A 551 -11.90 -4.46 37.17
N ILE A 552 -11.11 -4.94 36.24
CA ILE A 552 -10.75 -6.36 36.19
C ILE A 552 -9.91 -6.74 37.41
N SER A 553 -8.94 -5.92 37.85
CA SER A 553 -8.14 -6.21 39.04
C SER A 553 -8.92 -6.16 40.35
N SER A 554 -10.10 -5.52 40.40
CA SER A 554 -10.95 -5.50 41.59
C SER A 554 -11.70 -6.82 41.83
N VAL A 555 -11.94 -7.61 40.78
CA VAL A 555 -12.58 -8.94 40.87
C VAL A 555 -11.58 -10.10 40.73
N VAL A 556 -10.32 -9.80 40.50
CA VAL A 556 -9.23 -10.76 40.32
C VAL A 556 -8.26 -10.64 41.49
N LYS A 557 -8.08 -11.72 42.26
CA LYS A 557 -7.06 -11.77 43.30
C LYS A 557 -5.71 -12.18 42.67
N GLU A 558 -4.86 -11.21 42.40
CA GLU A 558 -3.51 -11.47 41.89
C GLU A 558 -2.59 -11.93 42.99
N GLU A 559 -1.93 -13.08 42.82
CA GLU A 559 -0.87 -13.57 43.74
C GLU A 559 0.52 -13.19 43.19
N ARG A 560 1.47 -12.95 44.13
CA ARG A 560 2.87 -12.71 43.72
C ARG A 560 3.48 -14.03 43.24
N ILE A 561 3.95 -14.05 42.00
CA ILE A 561 4.61 -15.21 41.40
C ILE A 561 6.04 -15.30 41.99
N SER A 562 6.42 -16.43 42.58
CA SER A 562 7.76 -16.68 43.09
C SER A 562 8.77 -16.95 41.95
N LEU A 563 10.05 -16.69 42.18
CA LEU A 563 11.12 -16.88 41.18
C LEU A 563 11.19 -18.32 40.64
N PRO A 564 11.05 -19.39 41.47
CA PRO A 564 11.02 -20.78 40.97
C PRO A 564 9.85 -21.08 40.05
N GLU A 565 8.70 -20.51 40.32
CA GLU A 565 7.51 -20.68 39.49
C GLU A 565 7.65 -19.94 38.14
N VAL A 566 8.29 -18.76 38.15
CA VAL A 566 8.64 -18.05 36.91
C VAL A 566 9.58 -18.89 36.05
N LEU A 567 10.58 -19.54 36.68
CA LEU A 567 11.52 -20.41 35.97
C LEU A 567 10.81 -21.62 35.36
N LYS A 568 9.91 -22.28 36.08
CA LYS A 568 9.12 -23.41 35.57
C LYS A 568 8.24 -23.01 34.39
N ILE A 569 7.55 -21.86 34.47
CA ILE A 569 6.71 -21.33 33.39
C ILE A 569 7.57 -20.94 32.17
N LEU A 570 8.78 -20.41 32.41
CA LEU A 570 9.73 -20.07 31.35
C LEU A 570 10.26 -21.32 30.64
N GLU A 571 10.48 -22.44 31.38
CA GLU A 571 10.86 -23.72 30.78
C GLU A 571 9.73 -24.30 29.94
N GLU A 572 8.49 -24.34 30.40
CA GLU A 572 7.31 -24.75 29.65
C GLU A 572 7.06 -23.85 28.44
N SER A 573 7.26 -22.53 28.60
CA SER A 573 7.16 -21.56 27.49
C SER A 573 8.27 -21.78 26.45
N LYS A 574 9.48 -22.13 26.89
CA LYS A 574 10.61 -22.42 25.99
C LYS A 574 10.37 -23.69 25.18
N GLU A 575 9.82 -24.74 25.80
CA GLU A 575 9.40 -25.95 25.06
C GLU A 575 8.30 -25.64 24.02
N ASN A 576 7.29 -24.89 24.42
CA ASN A 576 6.23 -24.45 23.48
C ASN A 576 6.77 -23.57 22.33
N ILE A 577 7.76 -22.73 22.59
CA ILE A 577 8.42 -21.93 21.53
C ILE A 577 9.19 -22.85 20.57
N ILE A 578 9.89 -23.87 21.08
CA ILE A 578 10.60 -24.83 20.24
C ILE A 578 9.61 -25.64 19.38
N ILE A 579 8.51 -26.10 19.98
CA ILE A 579 7.44 -26.82 19.27
C ILE A 579 6.80 -25.94 18.19
N ASN A 580 6.46 -24.70 18.51
CA ASN A 580 5.89 -23.75 17.56
C ASN A 580 6.87 -23.37 16.43
N LYS A 581 8.16 -23.27 16.74
CA LYS A 581 9.19 -23.07 15.72
C LYS A 581 9.24 -24.25 14.76
N LYS A 582 9.26 -25.46 15.30
CA LYS A 582 9.26 -26.70 14.50
C LYS A 582 7.98 -26.83 13.65
N LEU A 583 6.82 -26.47 14.23
CA LEU A 583 5.54 -26.45 13.53
C LEU A 583 5.54 -25.44 12.37
N THR A 584 6.15 -24.28 12.57
CA THR A 584 6.27 -23.23 11.55
C THR A 584 7.22 -23.66 10.42
N GLU A 585 8.35 -24.29 10.76
CA GLU A 585 9.29 -24.84 9.80
C GLU A 585 8.60 -25.93 8.95
N THR A 586 7.94 -26.91 9.61
CA THR A 586 7.19 -27.95 8.91
C THR A 586 6.05 -27.40 8.06
N SER A 587 5.34 -26.37 8.52
CA SER A 587 4.29 -25.71 7.74
C SER A 587 4.84 -25.00 6.49
N ASN A 588 6.04 -24.43 6.58
CA ASN A 588 6.69 -23.80 5.44
C ASN A 588 7.20 -24.84 4.44
N GLU A 589 7.79 -25.95 4.92
CA GLU A 589 8.17 -27.09 4.07
C GLU A 589 6.95 -27.69 3.36
N LEU A 590 5.83 -27.84 4.08
CA LEU A 590 4.58 -28.34 3.48
C LEU A 590 4.04 -27.42 2.37
N LYS A 591 4.13 -26.10 2.56
CA LYS A 591 3.75 -25.11 1.54
C LYS A 591 4.65 -25.19 0.30
N GLU A 592 5.94 -25.36 0.52
CA GLU A 592 6.90 -25.48 -0.59
C GLU A 592 6.66 -26.77 -1.40
N ILE A 593 6.45 -27.89 -0.71
CA ILE A 593 6.09 -29.17 -1.36
C ILE A 593 4.75 -29.05 -2.11
N THR A 594 3.75 -28.40 -1.51
CA THR A 594 2.45 -28.19 -2.16
C THR A 594 2.57 -27.36 -3.43
N ALA A 595 3.40 -26.30 -3.41
CA ALA A 595 3.65 -25.49 -4.60
C ALA A 595 4.34 -26.30 -5.70
N LYS A 596 5.37 -27.08 -5.37
CA LYS A 596 6.05 -27.98 -6.34
C LYS A 596 5.09 -29.03 -6.93
N LEU A 597 4.20 -29.57 -6.11
CA LEU A 597 3.20 -30.55 -6.53
C LEU A 597 2.16 -29.92 -7.46
N GLN A 598 1.78 -28.67 -7.21
CA GLN A 598 0.85 -27.92 -8.04
C GLN A 598 1.46 -27.58 -9.41
N ASP A 599 2.73 -27.19 -9.46
CA ASP A 599 3.45 -26.93 -10.70
C ASP A 599 3.64 -28.22 -11.53
N ALA A 600 3.98 -29.31 -10.87
CA ALA A 600 4.08 -30.64 -11.53
C ALA A 600 2.73 -31.08 -12.10
N ASN A 601 1.64 -30.87 -11.38
CA ASN A 601 0.29 -31.22 -11.84
C ASN A 601 -0.15 -30.38 -13.05
N ILE A 602 0.15 -29.08 -13.06
CA ILE A 602 -0.10 -28.22 -14.22
C ILE A 602 0.67 -28.72 -15.44
N SER A 603 1.94 -29.09 -15.26
CA SER A 603 2.78 -29.64 -16.35
C SER A 603 2.24 -30.97 -16.89
N LEU A 604 1.74 -31.85 -16.01
CA LEU A 604 1.11 -33.10 -16.40
C LEU A 604 -0.17 -32.86 -17.21
N ILE A 605 -1.03 -31.96 -16.76
CA ILE A 605 -2.30 -31.63 -17.47
C ILE A 605 -2.00 -31.07 -18.86
N GLN A 606 -0.96 -30.23 -18.99
CA GLN A 606 -0.55 -29.69 -20.30
C GLN A 606 -0.06 -30.80 -21.25
N LYS A 607 0.75 -31.75 -20.75
CA LYS A 607 1.23 -32.88 -21.54
C LYS A 607 0.11 -33.79 -21.96
N ASP A 608 -0.85 -34.02 -21.07
CA ASP A 608 -2.01 -34.89 -21.38
C ASP A 608 -2.90 -34.26 -22.46
N LYS A 609 -3.13 -32.95 -22.36
CA LYS A 609 -3.85 -32.20 -23.39
C LYS A 609 -3.17 -32.25 -24.77
N GLN A 610 -1.85 -32.07 -24.81
CA GLN A 610 -1.07 -32.18 -26.08
C GLN A 610 -1.17 -33.55 -26.68
N LYS A 611 -1.19 -34.61 -25.84
CA LYS A 611 -1.37 -36.00 -26.28
C LYS A 611 -2.77 -36.21 -26.89
N ASP A 612 -3.82 -35.70 -26.26
CA ASP A 612 -5.20 -35.82 -26.77
C ASP A 612 -5.35 -35.05 -28.10
N GLU A 613 -4.84 -33.84 -28.24
CA GLU A 613 -4.84 -33.08 -29.50
C GLU A 613 -4.10 -33.83 -30.62
N PHE A 614 -2.99 -34.52 -30.31
CA PHE A 614 -2.28 -35.36 -31.27
C PHE A 614 -3.13 -36.54 -31.72
N LEU A 615 -3.77 -37.28 -30.78
CA LEU A 615 -4.62 -38.45 -31.10
C LEU A 615 -5.84 -38.05 -31.93
N ASP A 616 -6.46 -36.90 -31.63
CA ASP A 616 -7.59 -36.41 -32.44
C ASP A 616 -7.17 -36.09 -33.87
N THR A 617 -6.00 -35.46 -34.06
CA THR A 617 -5.49 -35.16 -35.39
C THR A 617 -5.12 -36.39 -36.19
N VAL A 618 -4.43 -37.36 -35.56
CA VAL A 618 -4.13 -38.67 -36.18
C VAL A 618 -5.42 -39.36 -36.64
N THR A 619 -6.43 -39.41 -35.80
CA THR A 619 -7.72 -40.02 -36.08
C THR A 619 -8.39 -39.40 -37.31
N HIS A 620 -8.34 -38.05 -37.39
CA HIS A 620 -8.90 -37.31 -38.51
C HIS A 620 -8.18 -37.62 -39.84
N GLU A 621 -6.83 -37.62 -39.82
CA GLU A 621 -6.00 -37.87 -41.01
C GLU A 621 -6.06 -39.32 -41.49
N LEU A 622 -6.30 -40.31 -40.61
CA LEU A 622 -6.55 -41.71 -40.97
C LEU A 622 -7.98 -41.93 -41.52
N ARG A 623 -8.98 -41.21 -40.99
CA ARG A 623 -10.37 -41.38 -41.43
C ARG A 623 -10.59 -40.99 -42.89
N THR A 624 -9.92 -39.94 -43.35
CA THR A 624 -10.10 -39.38 -44.71
C THR A 624 -9.78 -40.42 -45.82
N PRO A 625 -8.58 -41.07 -45.86
CA PRO A 625 -8.27 -42.09 -46.88
C PRO A 625 -9.13 -43.31 -46.70
N ILE A 626 -9.45 -43.75 -45.47
CA ILE A 626 -10.32 -44.88 -45.23
C ILE A 626 -11.72 -44.65 -45.79
N THR A 627 -12.27 -43.44 -45.64
CA THR A 627 -13.60 -43.08 -46.17
C THR A 627 -13.57 -43.05 -47.71
N ALA A 628 -12.48 -42.58 -48.31
CA ALA A 628 -12.32 -42.56 -49.77
C ALA A 628 -12.19 -43.98 -50.35
N ILE A 629 -11.38 -44.84 -49.72
CA ILE A 629 -11.29 -46.26 -50.08
C ILE A 629 -12.64 -46.94 -49.97
N ARG A 630 -13.36 -46.75 -48.87
CA ARG A 630 -14.68 -47.32 -48.63
C ARG A 630 -15.68 -46.83 -49.66
N ALA A 631 -15.79 -45.55 -49.94
CA ALA A 631 -16.71 -44.98 -50.91
C ALA A 631 -16.46 -45.55 -52.33
N ALA A 632 -15.16 -45.60 -52.76
CA ALA A 632 -14.80 -46.17 -54.04
C ALA A 632 -15.13 -47.69 -54.13
N SER A 633 -14.95 -48.39 -53.01
CA SER A 633 -15.29 -49.83 -52.91
C SER A 633 -16.79 -50.06 -52.91
N GLU A 634 -17.59 -49.22 -52.20
CA GLU A 634 -19.07 -49.30 -52.22
C GLU A 634 -19.62 -49.03 -53.63
N ILE A 635 -19.09 -48.02 -54.35
CA ILE A 635 -19.51 -47.74 -55.74
C ILE A 635 -19.18 -48.94 -56.64
N LEU A 636 -18.02 -49.58 -56.50
CA LEU A 636 -17.62 -50.72 -57.28
C LEU A 636 -18.44 -52.01 -56.96
N HIS A 637 -19.00 -52.09 -55.76
CA HIS A 637 -19.80 -53.23 -55.31
C HIS A 637 -21.27 -53.08 -55.68
N ASP A 638 -21.84 -51.91 -55.66
CA ASP A 638 -23.28 -51.68 -55.78
C ASP A 638 -23.74 -51.45 -57.20
N ASP A 639 -22.80 -51.21 -58.16
CA ASP A 639 -23.15 -50.96 -59.58
C ASP A 639 -22.36 -51.91 -60.55
N ASP A 640 -23.01 -52.92 -61.11
CA ASP A 640 -22.42 -53.87 -62.01
C ASP A 640 -22.25 -53.35 -63.46
N GLU A 641 -22.84 -52.16 -63.80
CA GLU A 641 -22.83 -51.59 -65.17
C GLU A 641 -21.79 -50.44 -65.25
N ILE A 642 -20.83 -50.26 -64.32
CA ILE A 642 -19.81 -49.23 -64.40
C ILE A 642 -18.92 -49.45 -65.63
N PRO A 643 -18.68 -48.40 -66.46
CA PRO A 643 -17.71 -48.40 -67.59
C PRO A 643 -16.33 -48.83 -67.16
N ASP A 644 -15.64 -49.67 -67.91
CA ASP A 644 -14.33 -50.23 -67.58
C ASP A 644 -13.26 -49.18 -67.26
N GLU A 645 -13.35 -47.99 -67.86
CA GLU A 645 -12.49 -46.87 -67.65
C GLU A 645 -12.66 -46.27 -66.21
N LEU A 646 -13.90 -46.13 -65.80
CA LEU A 646 -14.25 -45.70 -64.45
C LEU A 646 -13.91 -46.71 -63.35
N LYS A 647 -14.10 -47.99 -63.64
CA LYS A 647 -13.71 -49.13 -62.81
C LYS A 647 -12.18 -49.11 -62.51
N LYS A 648 -11.38 -48.91 -63.57
CA LYS A 648 -9.92 -48.73 -63.43
C LYS A 648 -9.58 -47.54 -62.57
N GLN A 649 -10.30 -46.44 -62.75
CA GLN A 649 -10.07 -45.22 -62.01
C GLN A 649 -10.39 -45.39 -60.53
N PHE A 650 -11.50 -46.05 -60.16
CA PHE A 650 -11.81 -46.32 -58.77
C PHE A 650 -10.80 -47.26 -58.10
N LEU A 651 -10.39 -48.34 -58.84
CA LEU A 651 -9.35 -49.28 -58.35
C LEU A 651 -8.02 -48.54 -58.15
N GLN A 652 -7.64 -47.60 -59.04
CA GLN A 652 -6.45 -46.82 -58.93
C GLN A 652 -6.53 -45.86 -57.77
N ASN A 653 -7.70 -45.28 -57.49
CA ASN A 653 -7.95 -44.46 -56.31
C ASN A 653 -7.81 -45.27 -55.01
N ILE A 654 -8.39 -46.50 -54.95
CA ILE A 654 -8.24 -47.37 -53.78
C ILE A 654 -6.78 -47.70 -53.54
N MET A 655 -6.01 -48.07 -54.55
CA MET A 655 -4.60 -48.36 -54.46
C MET A 655 -3.80 -47.13 -53.96
N SER A 656 -4.06 -45.96 -54.57
CA SER A 656 -3.32 -44.72 -54.23
C SER A 656 -3.62 -44.26 -52.77
N GLU A 657 -4.88 -44.38 -52.31
CA GLU A 657 -5.24 -44.01 -50.95
C GLU A 657 -4.76 -45.05 -49.92
N SER A 658 -4.69 -46.34 -50.30
CA SER A 658 -4.07 -47.37 -49.46
C SER A 658 -2.57 -47.17 -49.30
N ASP A 659 -1.85 -46.82 -50.34
CA ASP A 659 -0.45 -46.47 -50.28
C ASP A 659 -0.19 -45.18 -49.49
N ARG A 660 -1.12 -44.23 -49.60
CA ARG A 660 -1.07 -43.02 -48.79
C ARG A 660 -1.26 -43.30 -47.30
N LEU A 661 -2.21 -44.21 -46.95
CA LEU A 661 -2.48 -44.62 -45.56
C LEU A 661 -1.26 -45.33 -44.96
N ASN A 662 -0.65 -46.27 -45.66
CA ASN A 662 0.57 -46.95 -45.23
C ASN A 662 1.70 -45.97 -44.96
N ARG A 663 1.97 -45.06 -45.87
CA ARG A 663 2.99 -44.00 -45.66
C ARG A 663 2.69 -43.10 -44.46
N LEU A 664 1.40 -42.84 -44.17
CA LEU A 664 1.04 -42.04 -42.99
C LEU A 664 1.29 -42.82 -41.71
N ILE A 665 0.92 -44.11 -41.65
CA ILE A 665 1.17 -44.97 -40.51
C ILE A 665 2.66 -45.13 -40.23
N ASP A 666 3.49 -45.33 -41.26
CA ASP A 666 4.95 -45.44 -41.12
C ASP A 666 5.55 -44.16 -40.51
N LYS A 667 5.08 -42.99 -40.97
CA LYS A 667 5.54 -41.69 -40.45
C LYS A 667 5.14 -41.47 -38.99
N ILE A 668 3.95 -41.92 -38.59
CA ILE A 668 3.49 -41.83 -37.18
C ILE A 668 4.34 -42.77 -36.30
N LEU A 669 4.60 -43.97 -36.75
CA LEU A 669 5.43 -44.95 -36.03
C LEU A 669 6.89 -44.49 -35.93
N ASP A 670 7.43 -43.90 -36.97
CA ASP A 670 8.78 -43.32 -36.93
C ASP A 670 8.87 -42.18 -35.93
N LEU A 671 7.87 -41.27 -35.93
CA LEU A 671 7.82 -40.15 -35.00
C LEU A 671 7.74 -40.62 -33.53
N GLU A 672 6.90 -41.63 -33.24
CA GLU A 672 6.75 -42.21 -31.89
C GLU A 672 8.07 -42.88 -31.41
N LYS A 673 8.77 -43.58 -32.31
CA LYS A 673 10.06 -44.22 -31.96
C LYS A 673 11.11 -43.16 -31.56
N PHE A 674 11.18 -42.07 -32.29
CA PHE A 674 12.07 -40.96 -31.92
C PHE A 674 11.70 -40.32 -30.58
N GLU A 675 10.42 -39.97 -30.36
CA GLU A 675 9.97 -39.34 -29.12
C GLU A 675 10.14 -40.21 -27.88
N THR A 676 9.96 -41.52 -28.01
CA THR A 676 10.15 -42.45 -26.90
C THR A 676 11.60 -42.85 -26.67
N GLY A 677 12.55 -42.29 -27.46
CA GLY A 677 13.98 -42.62 -27.38
C GLY A 677 14.32 -44.08 -27.75
N LYS A 678 13.37 -44.79 -28.39
CA LYS A 678 13.54 -46.23 -28.80
C LYS A 678 14.31 -46.36 -30.12
N GLN A 679 14.51 -45.23 -30.82
CA GLN A 679 15.30 -45.24 -32.08
C GLN A 679 16.76 -45.06 -31.72
N THR A 680 17.57 -46.04 -32.04
CA THR A 680 19.04 -45.96 -32.01
C THR A 680 19.58 -45.44 -33.33
N LEU A 681 20.38 -44.40 -33.31
CA LEU A 681 21.11 -43.90 -34.46
C LEU A 681 22.47 -44.62 -34.59
N TYR A 682 22.93 -44.80 -35.80
CA TYR A 682 24.24 -45.39 -36.11
C TYR A 682 25.12 -44.38 -36.86
N PRO A 683 25.57 -43.31 -36.22
CA PRO A 683 26.37 -42.27 -36.90
C PRO A 683 27.74 -42.82 -37.30
N LYS A 684 28.11 -42.59 -38.53
CA LYS A 684 29.43 -42.90 -39.11
C LYS A 684 29.95 -41.60 -39.75
N LEU A 685 31.23 -41.62 -40.01
CA LEU A 685 31.88 -40.55 -40.81
C LEU A 685 31.43 -40.80 -42.27
N ASN A 686 30.59 -39.91 -42.77
CA ASN A 686 30.06 -40.00 -44.15
C ASN A 686 30.28 -38.67 -44.89
N ASN A 687 30.35 -38.77 -46.22
CA ASN A 687 30.48 -37.61 -47.09
C ASN A 687 29.07 -37.07 -47.43
N LEU A 688 28.78 -35.83 -46.95
CA LEU A 688 27.47 -35.20 -47.08
C LEU A 688 27.14 -34.86 -48.56
N VAL A 689 28.17 -34.54 -49.37
CA VAL A 689 27.99 -34.27 -50.80
C VAL A 689 27.42 -35.50 -51.54
N GLU A 690 27.99 -36.67 -51.27
CA GLU A 690 27.49 -37.93 -51.86
C GLU A 690 26.06 -38.25 -51.36
N THR A 691 25.76 -38.00 -50.11
CA THR A 691 24.40 -38.23 -49.55
C THR A 691 23.35 -37.34 -50.20
N ILE A 692 23.71 -36.07 -50.49
CA ILE A 692 22.82 -35.12 -51.21
C ILE A 692 22.63 -35.60 -52.66
N GLU A 693 23.71 -35.99 -53.36
CA GLU A 693 23.62 -36.52 -54.73
C GLU A 693 22.69 -37.78 -54.82
N LYS A 694 22.90 -38.74 -53.92
CA LYS A 694 22.02 -39.89 -53.76
C LYS A 694 20.58 -39.52 -53.51
N ALA A 695 20.30 -38.44 -52.73
CA ALA A 695 18.95 -37.98 -52.41
C ALA A 695 18.26 -37.26 -53.59
N ILE A 696 19.02 -36.67 -54.48
CA ILE A 696 18.51 -36.03 -55.71
C ILE A 696 18.12 -37.08 -56.76
N GLU A 697 18.86 -38.21 -56.88
CA GLU A 697 18.69 -39.24 -57.89
C GLU A 697 17.23 -39.76 -58.03
N PRO A 698 16.51 -40.19 -56.94
CA PRO A 698 15.16 -40.68 -57.04
C PRO A 698 14.12 -39.58 -57.37
N LEU A 699 14.51 -38.30 -57.21
CA LEU A 699 13.63 -37.16 -57.48
C LEU A 699 13.79 -36.59 -58.91
N GLN A 700 14.78 -37.12 -59.74
CA GLN A 700 15.09 -36.59 -61.07
C GLN A 700 13.87 -36.63 -62.04
N GLN A 701 12.99 -37.64 -61.97
CA GLN A 701 11.81 -37.70 -62.82
C GLN A 701 10.80 -36.57 -62.46
N LEU A 702 10.63 -36.25 -61.18
CA LEU A 702 9.75 -35.19 -60.69
C LEU A 702 10.30 -33.81 -61.09
N ILE A 703 11.61 -33.64 -60.98
CA ILE A 703 12.37 -32.44 -61.36
C ILE A 703 12.19 -32.16 -62.87
N LYS A 704 12.36 -33.19 -63.73
CA LYS A 704 12.18 -33.10 -65.15
C LYS A 704 10.72 -32.80 -65.55
N ASN A 705 9.76 -33.45 -64.92
CA ASN A 705 8.34 -33.24 -65.19
C ASN A 705 7.86 -31.82 -64.89
N LYS A 706 8.51 -31.13 -63.92
CA LYS A 706 8.19 -29.74 -63.56
C LYS A 706 9.14 -28.67 -64.13
N ASN A 707 10.12 -29.09 -64.99
CA ASN A 707 11.17 -28.20 -65.51
C ASN A 707 11.87 -27.34 -64.46
N ILE A 708 12.26 -27.99 -63.38
CA ILE A 708 12.98 -27.32 -62.28
C ILE A 708 14.48 -27.45 -62.53
N LEU A 709 15.21 -26.31 -62.35
CA LEU A 709 16.66 -26.29 -62.33
C LEU A 709 17.15 -26.52 -60.88
N ILE A 710 18.08 -27.46 -60.69
CA ILE A 710 18.79 -27.63 -59.46
C ILE A 710 20.20 -27.10 -59.61
N HIS A 711 20.54 -26.07 -58.83
CA HIS A 711 21.92 -25.59 -58.68
C HIS A 711 22.47 -26.12 -57.37
N PHE A 712 23.44 -27.02 -57.50
CA PHE A 712 24.19 -27.57 -56.37
C PHE A 712 25.66 -27.11 -56.44
N GLU A 713 26.04 -26.30 -55.48
CA GLU A 713 27.43 -25.85 -55.36
C GLU A 713 28.22 -27.00 -54.73
N THR A 714 28.98 -27.73 -55.53
CA THR A 714 29.81 -28.84 -55.09
C THR A 714 31.07 -28.33 -54.44
N LEU A 715 31.34 -28.75 -53.23
CA LEU A 715 32.62 -28.71 -52.53
C LEU A 715 33.31 -30.05 -52.71
N ASP A 716 34.72 -30.09 -52.61
CA ASP A 716 35.52 -31.31 -52.83
C ASP A 716 35.16 -32.36 -51.79
N ALA A 717 34.57 -32.61 -51.03
CA ALA A 717 34.09 -33.56 -49.99
C ALA A 717 33.89 -32.87 -48.64
N VAL A 718 32.71 -33.07 -48.03
CA VAL A 718 32.43 -32.58 -46.70
C VAL A 718 32.07 -33.76 -45.82
N GLU A 719 32.97 -34.09 -44.91
CA GLU A 719 32.77 -35.20 -44.01
C GLU A 719 32.13 -34.72 -42.69
N ALA A 720 31.14 -35.45 -42.22
CA ALA A 720 30.47 -35.25 -40.95
C ALA A 720 30.01 -36.56 -40.30
N TYR A 721 29.79 -36.57 -38.97
CA TYR A 721 29.33 -37.75 -38.26
C TYR A 721 27.78 -37.75 -38.22
N TYR A 722 27.16 -38.71 -39.01
CA TYR A 722 25.72 -38.85 -39.03
C TYR A 722 25.29 -40.28 -39.47
N ASP A 723 24.01 -40.61 -39.22
CA ASP A 723 23.37 -41.81 -39.76
C ASP A 723 22.92 -41.47 -41.18
N GLU A 724 23.51 -42.16 -42.18
CA GLU A 724 23.36 -41.90 -43.63
C GLU A 724 21.86 -42.02 -44.03
N ASP A 725 21.17 -43.06 -43.60
CA ASP A 725 19.78 -43.33 -43.99
C ASP A 725 18.85 -42.21 -43.42
N ARG A 726 19.09 -41.76 -42.20
CA ARG A 726 18.29 -40.70 -41.56
C ARG A 726 18.55 -39.33 -42.14
N ILE A 727 19.81 -38.97 -42.42
CA ILE A 727 20.09 -37.70 -43.10
C ILE A 727 19.64 -37.72 -44.55
N PHE A 728 19.73 -38.83 -45.25
CA PHE A 728 19.13 -39.04 -46.58
C PHE A 728 17.60 -38.76 -46.51
N GLN A 729 16.90 -39.26 -45.48
CA GLN A 729 15.49 -38.99 -45.23
C GLN A 729 15.17 -37.51 -45.04
N VAL A 730 16.03 -36.77 -44.25
CA VAL A 730 15.91 -35.34 -44.07
C VAL A 730 16.09 -34.60 -45.42
N ILE A 731 17.16 -34.86 -46.14
CA ILE A 731 17.47 -34.22 -47.41
C ILE A 731 16.35 -34.46 -48.44
N THR A 732 15.91 -35.70 -48.59
CA THR A 732 14.82 -36.09 -49.50
C THR A 732 13.54 -35.35 -49.13
N ASN A 733 13.21 -35.23 -47.86
CA ASN A 733 12.01 -34.51 -47.39
C ASN A 733 12.11 -33.00 -47.72
N LEU A 734 13.24 -32.39 -47.49
CA LEU A 734 13.48 -30.96 -47.80
C LEU A 734 13.45 -30.69 -49.31
N ILE A 735 14.13 -31.49 -50.12
CA ILE A 735 14.13 -31.33 -51.59
C ILE A 735 12.71 -31.62 -52.15
N SER A 736 12.02 -32.62 -51.69
CA SER A 736 10.64 -32.92 -52.11
C SER A 736 9.67 -31.79 -51.80
N ASN A 737 9.84 -31.14 -50.62
CA ASN A 737 9.09 -29.94 -50.30
C ASN A 737 9.47 -28.76 -51.23
N ALA A 738 10.72 -28.52 -51.50
CA ALA A 738 11.18 -27.49 -52.44
C ALA A 738 10.57 -27.73 -53.83
N ILE A 739 10.63 -28.94 -54.38
CA ILE A 739 10.01 -29.32 -55.66
C ILE A 739 8.49 -29.05 -55.67
N LYS A 740 7.83 -29.34 -54.56
CA LYS A 740 6.37 -29.21 -54.41
C LYS A 740 5.94 -27.73 -54.48
N PHE A 741 6.70 -26.83 -53.87
CA PHE A 741 6.34 -25.41 -53.74
C PHE A 741 6.99 -24.51 -54.77
N CYS A 742 7.97 -25.00 -55.55
CA CYS A 742 8.50 -24.31 -56.76
C CYS A 742 7.38 -24.06 -57.78
N PRO A 743 7.43 -22.96 -58.53
CA PRO A 743 6.52 -22.69 -59.62
C PRO A 743 6.73 -23.73 -60.74
N ASP A 744 5.66 -24.01 -61.54
CA ASP A 744 5.65 -25.01 -62.61
C ASP A 744 6.44 -24.54 -63.87
N GLN A 745 6.80 -23.27 -63.93
CA GLN A 745 7.69 -22.66 -64.92
C GLN A 745 8.79 -21.88 -64.17
N ASP A 746 10.04 -22.02 -64.63
CA ASP A 746 11.23 -21.39 -64.05
C ASP A 746 11.52 -21.70 -62.57
N GLY A 747 11.17 -22.94 -62.16
CA GLY A 747 11.51 -23.42 -60.80
C GLY A 747 13.01 -23.53 -60.62
N LEU A 748 13.53 -22.98 -59.54
CA LEU A 748 14.96 -23.05 -59.19
C LEU A 748 15.09 -23.54 -57.74
N ILE A 749 15.94 -24.53 -57.52
CA ILE A 749 16.35 -25.03 -56.22
C ILE A 749 17.87 -24.88 -56.12
N THR A 750 18.33 -24.17 -55.10
CA THR A 750 19.78 -24.02 -54.82
C THR A 750 20.13 -24.75 -53.51
N ILE A 751 21.14 -25.64 -53.58
CA ILE A 751 21.67 -26.35 -52.44
C ILE A 751 23.10 -25.86 -52.21
N GLN A 752 23.36 -25.40 -51.02
CA GLN A 752 24.68 -24.88 -50.60
C GLN A 752 25.10 -25.51 -49.30
N ILE A 753 26.36 -25.92 -49.21
CA ILE A 753 26.99 -26.47 -48.02
C ILE A 753 28.05 -25.47 -47.56
N SER A 754 28.04 -25.14 -46.28
CA SER A 754 29.09 -24.38 -45.61
C SER A 754 29.65 -25.19 -44.43
N ASN A 755 30.95 -25.28 -44.34
CA ASN A 755 31.64 -26.03 -43.29
C ASN A 755 32.39 -25.06 -42.39
N THR A 756 32.20 -25.18 -41.09
CA THR A 756 32.94 -24.49 -40.01
C THR A 756 33.67 -25.51 -39.15
N GLU A 757 34.57 -25.09 -38.26
CA GLU A 757 35.26 -26.01 -37.36
C GLU A 757 34.36 -26.81 -36.44
N GLU A 758 33.16 -26.29 -36.13
CA GLU A 758 32.22 -26.90 -35.17
C GLU A 758 31.04 -27.62 -35.84
N GLU A 759 30.51 -27.11 -36.96
CA GLU A 759 29.33 -27.63 -37.60
C GLU A 759 29.34 -27.49 -39.16
N VAL A 760 28.67 -28.40 -39.79
CA VAL A 760 28.39 -28.36 -41.25
C VAL A 760 26.93 -27.88 -41.40
N THR A 761 26.72 -26.78 -42.10
CA THR A 761 25.40 -26.24 -42.40
C THR A 761 25.04 -26.48 -43.87
N THR A 762 23.90 -27.10 -44.11
CA THR A 762 23.31 -27.27 -45.43
C THR A 762 22.10 -26.35 -45.58
N LEU A 763 22.07 -25.59 -46.65
CA LEU A 763 20.99 -24.70 -47.05
C LEU A 763 20.30 -25.25 -48.28
N ILE A 764 18.99 -25.38 -48.27
CA ILE A 764 18.16 -25.74 -49.40
C ILE A 764 17.16 -24.59 -49.62
N TRP A 765 17.38 -23.86 -50.71
CA TRP A 765 16.55 -22.70 -51.08
C TRP A 765 15.76 -22.99 -52.30
N ASP A 766 14.48 -22.60 -52.35
CA ASP A 766 13.60 -22.65 -53.51
C ASP A 766 13.05 -21.24 -53.83
N ASN A 767 12.75 -20.99 -55.11
CA ASN A 767 12.14 -19.75 -55.58
C ASN A 767 10.59 -19.78 -55.53
N GLY A 768 10.01 -20.57 -54.68
CA GLY A 768 8.57 -20.72 -54.49
C GLY A 768 7.94 -19.53 -53.74
N LYS A 769 6.74 -19.76 -53.20
CA LYS A 769 5.94 -18.72 -52.49
C LYS A 769 6.53 -18.27 -51.18
N GLY A 770 7.54 -18.96 -50.65
CA GLY A 770 8.11 -18.66 -49.36
C GLY A 770 7.29 -19.16 -48.16
N ILE A 771 7.77 -18.88 -46.95
CA ILE A 771 7.15 -19.22 -45.67
C ILE A 771 6.82 -17.93 -44.95
N ASN A 772 5.62 -17.84 -44.32
CA ASN A 772 5.25 -16.66 -43.54
C ASN A 772 6.13 -16.57 -42.29
N LYS A 773 6.56 -15.37 -41.93
CA LYS A 773 7.43 -15.14 -40.74
C LYS A 773 6.83 -15.68 -39.43
N ASN A 774 5.50 -15.63 -39.31
CA ASN A 774 4.80 -16.15 -38.15
C ASN A 774 4.82 -17.67 -38.03
N ASP A 775 5.09 -18.37 -39.13
CA ASP A 775 5.06 -19.84 -39.23
C ASP A 775 6.45 -20.47 -39.13
N TYR A 776 7.55 -19.70 -38.99
CA TYR A 776 8.92 -20.22 -39.02
C TYR A 776 9.22 -21.28 -37.95
N GLU A 777 8.61 -21.19 -36.79
CA GLU A 777 8.72 -22.19 -35.72
C GLU A 777 7.69 -23.30 -35.88
N SER A 778 6.46 -22.90 -36.21
CA SER A 778 5.30 -23.83 -36.25
C SER A 778 5.34 -24.83 -37.40
N ILE A 779 6.07 -24.55 -38.49
CA ILE A 779 6.18 -25.50 -39.62
C ILE A 779 6.85 -26.82 -39.23
N PHE A 780 7.55 -26.86 -38.11
CA PHE A 780 8.18 -28.08 -37.56
C PHE A 780 7.30 -28.78 -36.52
N ASP A 781 6.10 -28.23 -36.25
CA ASP A 781 5.13 -28.87 -35.36
C ASP A 781 4.36 -30.01 -36.10
N LYS A 782 3.90 -31.00 -35.35
CA LYS A 782 3.19 -32.15 -35.89
C LYS A 782 1.90 -31.72 -36.57
N PHE A 783 1.67 -32.22 -37.77
CA PHE A 783 0.48 -31.95 -38.59
C PHE A 783 0.29 -30.47 -38.99
N PHE A 784 1.25 -29.60 -38.72
CA PHE A 784 1.14 -28.21 -39.13
C PHE A 784 1.13 -28.06 -40.65
N GLN A 785 0.18 -27.33 -41.17
CA GLN A 785 0.04 -26.94 -42.56
C GLN A 785 -0.34 -25.46 -42.58
N SER A 786 0.47 -24.61 -43.26
CA SER A 786 0.16 -23.18 -43.38
C SER A 786 -1.14 -22.99 -44.17
N ILE A 787 -2.10 -22.27 -43.60
CA ILE A 787 -3.40 -21.98 -44.18
C ILE A 787 -3.27 -20.73 -45.07
N ASP A 788 -2.99 -20.93 -46.34
CA ASP A 788 -3.12 -19.86 -47.32
C ASP A 788 -4.52 -19.88 -47.93
N GLN A 789 -5.31 -18.83 -47.74
CA GLN A 789 -6.77 -18.73 -48.02
C GLN A 789 -7.15 -18.92 -49.49
N ASN A 790 -6.22 -19.15 -50.40
CA ASN A 790 -6.46 -19.18 -51.83
C ASN A 790 -6.08 -20.50 -52.56
N ILE A 791 -5.78 -21.59 -51.83
CA ILE A 791 -5.33 -22.85 -52.48
C ILE A 791 -6.18 -24.03 -52.06
N LYS A 792 -6.62 -24.83 -53.05
CA LYS A 792 -7.11 -26.22 -52.85
C LYS A 792 -6.19 -26.95 -51.91
N LYS A 793 -6.80 -27.64 -50.89
CA LYS A 793 -6.18 -28.43 -49.81
C LYS A 793 -4.71 -28.81 -50.10
N PRO A 794 -3.75 -28.38 -49.26
CA PRO A 794 -2.34 -28.70 -49.45
C PRO A 794 -2.15 -30.24 -49.38
N VAL A 795 -1.47 -30.79 -50.37
CA VAL A 795 -1.19 -32.20 -50.44
C VAL A 795 0.00 -32.54 -49.53
N GLY A 796 -0.23 -33.08 -48.34
CA GLY A 796 0.85 -33.52 -47.42
C GLY A 796 0.28 -33.93 -46.06
N SER A 797 1.00 -34.71 -45.30
CA SER A 797 0.58 -35.16 -43.93
C SER A 797 0.97 -34.18 -42.82
N GLY A 798 1.76 -33.15 -43.08
CA GLY A 798 2.30 -32.22 -42.04
C GLY A 798 3.30 -32.87 -41.06
N LEU A 799 3.70 -34.15 -41.31
CA LEU A 799 4.62 -34.87 -40.43
C LEU A 799 6.09 -34.83 -40.91
N GLY A 800 6.32 -34.48 -42.19
CA GLY A 800 7.68 -34.54 -42.77
C GLY A 800 8.70 -33.66 -42.06
N LEU A 801 8.42 -32.38 -41.85
CA LEU A 801 9.31 -31.43 -41.16
C LEU A 801 9.42 -31.74 -39.67
N ALA A 802 8.37 -32.25 -39.03
CA ALA A 802 8.44 -32.68 -37.63
C ALA A 802 9.38 -33.86 -37.44
N ILE A 803 9.38 -34.85 -38.38
CA ILE A 803 10.33 -35.98 -38.38
C ILE A 803 11.75 -35.45 -38.64
N CYS A 804 11.94 -34.52 -39.59
CA CYS A 804 13.25 -33.91 -39.83
C CYS A 804 13.81 -33.23 -38.55
N LYS A 805 12.97 -32.53 -37.82
CA LYS A 805 13.37 -31.89 -36.54
C LYS A 805 13.82 -32.92 -35.52
N GLN A 806 13.08 -34.01 -35.35
CA GLN A 806 13.43 -35.06 -34.40
C GLN A 806 14.74 -35.79 -34.82
N ILE A 807 14.94 -36.05 -36.12
CA ILE A 807 16.19 -36.64 -36.63
C ILE A 807 17.37 -35.71 -36.34
N MET A 808 17.20 -34.40 -36.59
CA MET A 808 18.28 -33.42 -36.36
C MET A 808 18.56 -33.26 -34.86
N GLU A 809 17.57 -33.17 -33.99
CA GLU A 809 17.73 -33.10 -32.53
C GLU A 809 18.51 -34.34 -32.00
N HIS A 810 18.23 -35.52 -32.49
CA HIS A 810 18.94 -36.74 -32.10
C HIS A 810 20.37 -36.79 -32.61
N HIS A 811 20.64 -36.11 -33.75
CA HIS A 811 22.04 -35.88 -34.24
C HIS A 811 22.73 -34.72 -33.54
N LYS A 812 22.11 -34.09 -32.50
CA LYS A 812 22.62 -32.87 -31.85
C LYS A 812 22.82 -31.69 -32.81
N GLY A 813 22.14 -31.74 -33.96
CA GLY A 813 22.05 -30.68 -34.95
C GLY A 813 20.77 -29.84 -34.79
N LYS A 814 20.60 -28.89 -35.68
CA LYS A 814 19.41 -28.01 -35.73
C LYS A 814 18.82 -28.00 -37.12
N ILE A 815 17.51 -27.76 -37.23
CA ILE A 815 16.83 -27.44 -38.47
C ILE A 815 16.00 -26.17 -38.24
N TYR A 816 16.05 -25.23 -39.18
CA TYR A 816 15.40 -23.93 -39.05
C TYR A 816 15.13 -23.29 -40.42
N VAL A 817 14.28 -22.28 -40.45
CA VAL A 817 14.03 -21.44 -41.63
C VAL A 817 14.99 -20.27 -41.64
N LYS A 818 15.75 -20.10 -42.73
CA LYS A 818 16.58 -18.91 -42.92
C LYS A 818 15.73 -17.86 -43.68
N PRO A 819 15.60 -16.63 -43.17
CA PRO A 819 14.84 -15.57 -43.83
C PRO A 819 15.44 -15.25 -45.23
N THR A 820 14.56 -15.18 -46.24
CA THR A 820 14.91 -14.84 -47.62
C THR A 820 13.96 -13.78 -48.16
N GLU A 821 14.39 -13.00 -49.16
CA GLU A 821 13.50 -12.01 -49.82
C GLU A 821 12.53 -12.66 -50.80
N ASN A 822 12.94 -13.76 -51.41
CA ASN A 822 12.10 -14.50 -52.36
C ASN A 822 12.26 -16.00 -52.11
N GLY A 823 11.13 -16.77 -52.13
CA GLY A 823 11.10 -18.21 -51.91
C GLY A 823 11.28 -18.64 -50.46
N ALA A 824 11.54 -19.92 -50.24
CA ALA A 824 11.83 -20.49 -48.92
C ALA A 824 13.25 -21.04 -48.81
N CYS A 825 13.90 -20.87 -47.66
CA CYS A 825 15.20 -21.45 -47.37
C CYS A 825 15.13 -22.25 -46.08
N LEU A 826 15.27 -23.57 -46.19
CA LEU A 826 15.38 -24.45 -45.03
C LEU A 826 16.88 -24.81 -44.83
N ALA A 827 17.31 -24.70 -43.56
CA ALA A 827 18.67 -24.97 -43.17
C ALA A 827 18.70 -26.11 -42.13
N PHE A 828 19.73 -26.97 -42.23
CA PHE A 828 20.02 -27.91 -41.14
C PHE A 828 21.54 -27.94 -40.85
N THR A 829 21.87 -28.26 -39.58
CA THR A 829 23.31 -28.31 -39.14
C THR A 829 23.65 -29.69 -38.60
N LEU A 830 24.83 -30.15 -38.90
CA LEU A 830 25.42 -31.39 -38.37
C LEU A 830 26.73 -31.10 -37.68
N PRO A 831 27.02 -31.70 -36.52
CA PRO A 831 28.30 -31.50 -35.84
C PRO A 831 29.44 -32.19 -36.63
N THR A 832 30.59 -31.51 -36.74
CA THR A 832 31.79 -32.06 -37.43
C THR A 832 32.50 -33.14 -36.63
N ASN A 833 32.40 -33.10 -35.31
CA ASN A 833 33.06 -34.03 -34.40
C ASN A 833 32.09 -35.04 -33.78
N ASN A 834 32.55 -36.26 -33.55
CA ASN A 834 31.80 -37.29 -32.84
C ASN A 834 31.67 -36.87 -31.35
N LEU A 835 30.57 -36.23 -30.99
CA LEU A 835 30.23 -35.92 -29.58
C LEU A 835 29.68 -37.18 -28.93
N ASN A 836 30.58 -38.03 -28.37
CA ASN A 836 30.19 -39.08 -27.46
C ASN A 836 29.42 -38.56 -26.24
#